data_bb523d23c313c60816dccef0f277f60a
#
_entry.id   bb523d23c313c60816dccef0f277f60a
#
_cell.length_a   1.000
_cell.length_b   1.000
_cell.length_c   1.000
_cell.angle_alpha   90.00
_cell.angle_beta   90.00
_cell.angle_gamma   90.00
#
_symmetry.space_group_name_H-M   'P 1'
#
loop_
_entity.id
_entity.type
_entity.pdbx_description
1 polymer ?
#
loop_
_entity_poly.entity_id
_entity_poly.type
_entity_poly.pdbx_seq_one_letter_code
_entity_poly.pdbx_strand_id
1 'polypeptide(L)'
;MFYKLIEKKRDAWYASSDCTVRELVQYMAQRGMMRDAQQEAIKTYLYLKIACENKPLWQLFSEGYFTTTDLDAVALSSRAREIMRNTPAAVALLEYSQLKDRKGKQLAPQLEQYIKDQPDEIDYLHVFRDIFYGVDYPDYLFSLPMGAGKTYLMAAFIYLDLYFAMNEPENPAFGHNFIVLAPSGLKSSIVPSLRHIAEFDPAWIIPEPVASQLRNRVCFEVLDEQKSDKRSNRTRNPNAQKINNHQPFDSLMGLVLITNAEKVILERVDTNTDPQLFSEEEKAKMEVANELRKTIGLLPNLSIFIDEVHHAADSEIKLRQVVGQWSKEQTFCGMLGFSGTPYLEKAEQVVLSEHFSVKNTDLSNVVYHYPLIEGIGNFLKKPTVRYSNTVSSEIITNGVKDFLDSYTQTLYMGRVWAKLAIYCGKIETLEEEVYPLVAELVQERGLNPADAILKYHGGNAKYPVPEGAETAFASLDTELSKVRIVLLVQIGKEGWDCKSLTGVILPHEGVCPRNMVLQTACRCLRQVEKQQHETAIIWLNQQNADILNKQLQQQQNISIEELNRTNNAQTTMLQRYNRMERQQVPQIDFYQLKVTYETLTIEEANDVAARLQKDDILVSTGQQLVHEQDLTGKQLATYTQEQEETQVATYRQWLYTIVKESFDGVKMQDLQAYTTILRPIFEQITVEKDGTRCYSNKYDQAQVRSRIRQAFFALRDFQAKEEILPEQAQLLNIARWKTPIEVENSKKEKYYPNQKAVEDIHRWDTHPPEISEEVKKAYELLVQQGLPVPALEDPHPEREYTYHYLPYRFDSSLERKFFEQTAVLSLIKEKHLEIYFNGDDTLTDFKIRCYHHDGRHWRYIGMYVPDFLIIQRDAEGKIHKVSIVETKGEGFAPKFAERKQFMENAFLQKNNDKFGYKRFDFLYLEDTMTPEQRTAKTAEAIQHFFNE
;
A
#
# COMPACT_ATOMS: atom_id res chain seq x y z
N MET A 1 3.08 -5.56 -17.66
CA MET A 1 2.65 -6.12 -16.34
C MET A 1 3.73 -6.99 -15.68
N PHE A 2 4.99 -6.76 -15.98
CA PHE A 2 6.13 -7.48 -15.40
C PHE A 2 6.19 -7.39 -13.87
N TYR A 3 5.66 -6.30 -13.27
CA TYR A 3 5.60 -6.13 -11.82
C TYR A 3 4.94 -7.29 -11.07
N LYS A 4 4.00 -8.02 -11.71
CA LYS A 4 3.36 -9.18 -11.06
C LYS A 4 4.33 -10.35 -10.82
N LEU A 5 5.31 -10.53 -11.70
CA LEU A 5 6.36 -11.52 -11.50
C LEU A 5 7.33 -11.10 -10.38
N ILE A 6 7.65 -9.80 -10.36
CA ILE A 6 8.46 -9.21 -9.29
C ILE A 6 7.77 -9.37 -7.94
N GLU A 7 6.47 -9.03 -7.85
CA GLU A 7 5.66 -9.13 -6.63
C GLU A 7 5.64 -10.56 -6.07
N LYS A 8 5.38 -11.54 -6.92
CA LYS A 8 5.36 -12.96 -6.53
C LYS A 8 6.69 -13.41 -5.90
N LYS A 9 7.82 -13.01 -6.49
CA LYS A 9 9.15 -13.35 -5.97
C LYS A 9 9.52 -12.54 -4.73
N ARG A 10 9.14 -11.27 -4.71
CA ARG A 10 9.28 -10.41 -3.53
C ARG A 10 8.60 -11.06 -2.31
N ASP A 11 7.36 -11.47 -2.46
CA ASP A 11 6.59 -12.05 -1.35
C ASP A 11 7.20 -13.38 -0.89
N ALA A 12 7.68 -14.20 -1.82
CA ALA A 12 8.42 -15.41 -1.49
C ALA A 12 9.72 -15.11 -0.74
N TRP A 13 10.46 -14.06 -1.13
CA TRP A 13 11.67 -13.66 -0.43
C TRP A 13 11.38 -13.18 1.00
N TYR A 14 10.32 -12.37 1.20
CA TYR A 14 9.92 -11.93 2.54
C TYR A 14 9.49 -13.09 3.45
N ALA A 15 9.00 -14.18 2.88
CA ALA A 15 8.66 -15.39 3.62
C ALA A 15 9.89 -16.30 3.90
N SER A 16 10.99 -16.10 3.18
CA SER A 16 12.20 -16.94 3.28
C SER A 16 13.13 -16.48 4.40
N SER A 17 14.04 -17.36 4.80
CA SER A 17 15.14 -17.04 5.74
C SER A 17 16.16 -16.05 5.18
N ASP A 18 16.18 -15.83 3.86
CA ASP A 18 17.13 -14.93 3.19
C ASP A 18 16.74 -13.45 3.31
N CYS A 19 15.54 -13.15 3.81
CA CYS A 19 15.10 -11.78 4.05
C CYS A 19 15.78 -11.19 5.29
N THR A 20 16.70 -10.26 5.06
CA THR A 20 17.50 -9.59 6.13
C THR A 20 16.86 -8.30 6.66
N VAL A 21 15.69 -7.90 6.15
CA VAL A 21 15.02 -6.62 6.48
C VAL A 21 13.60 -6.80 7.00
N ARG A 22 13.25 -8.01 7.39
CA ARG A 22 11.90 -8.34 7.88
C ARG A 22 11.50 -7.47 9.07
N GLU A 23 12.40 -7.32 10.02
CA GLU A 23 12.17 -6.54 11.23
C GLU A 23 11.99 -5.05 10.94
N LEU A 24 12.73 -4.50 9.99
CA LEU A 24 12.57 -3.12 9.53
C LEU A 24 11.17 -2.88 8.94
N VAL A 25 10.72 -3.79 8.09
CA VAL A 25 9.36 -3.71 7.50
C VAL A 25 8.29 -3.87 8.58
N GLN A 26 8.50 -4.73 9.56
CA GLN A 26 7.58 -4.90 10.69
C GLN A 26 7.53 -3.65 11.59
N TYR A 27 8.67 -3.04 11.86
CA TYR A 27 8.73 -1.78 12.57
C TYR A 27 7.88 -0.72 11.85
N MET A 28 8.04 -0.57 10.54
CA MET A 28 7.26 0.36 9.73
C MET A 28 5.76 0.05 9.80
N ALA A 29 5.36 -1.21 9.67
CA ALA A 29 3.96 -1.64 9.78
C ALA A 29 3.38 -1.33 11.17
N GLN A 30 4.14 -1.57 12.23
CA GLN A 30 3.77 -1.30 13.60
C GLN A 30 3.57 0.19 13.90
N ARG A 31 4.39 1.05 13.27
CA ARG A 31 4.22 2.51 13.37
C ARG A 31 2.91 2.99 12.74
N GLY A 32 2.39 2.30 11.71
CA GLY A 32 1.12 2.61 11.07
C GLY A 32 1.04 3.98 10.39
N MET A 33 2.19 4.63 10.14
CA MET A 33 2.25 5.96 9.55
C MET A 33 2.19 5.92 8.02
N MET A 34 2.75 4.85 7.42
CA MET A 34 2.73 4.62 5.99
C MET A 34 1.45 3.85 5.59
N ARG A 35 0.86 4.23 4.47
CA ARG A 35 -0.30 3.53 3.88
C ARG A 35 0.12 2.17 3.34
N ASP A 36 -0.79 1.21 3.26
CA ASP A 36 -0.51 -0.13 2.74
C ASP A 36 0.14 -0.09 1.35
N ALA A 37 -0.37 0.76 0.45
CA ALA A 37 0.22 0.96 -0.87
C ALA A 37 1.69 1.43 -0.81
N GLN A 38 2.02 2.28 0.15
CA GLN A 38 3.39 2.76 0.35
C GLN A 38 4.28 1.68 0.99
N GLN A 39 3.74 0.91 1.94
CA GLN A 39 4.47 -0.19 2.58
C GLN A 39 4.83 -1.27 1.55
N GLU A 40 3.89 -1.63 0.69
CA GLU A 40 4.14 -2.60 -0.38
C GLU A 40 5.16 -2.08 -1.42
N ALA A 41 5.11 -0.78 -1.75
CA ALA A 41 6.12 -0.14 -2.59
C ALA A 41 7.51 -0.18 -1.94
N ILE A 42 7.62 0.11 -0.64
CA ILE A 42 8.87 0.01 0.12
C ILE A 42 9.39 -1.42 0.14
N LYS A 43 8.52 -2.41 0.35
CA LYS A 43 8.92 -3.82 0.25
C LYS A 43 9.51 -4.16 -1.12
N THR A 44 8.87 -3.69 -2.20
CA THR A 44 9.39 -3.90 -3.56
C THR A 44 10.74 -3.22 -3.74
N TYR A 45 10.87 -1.99 -3.25
CA TYR A 45 12.13 -1.25 -3.31
C TYR A 45 13.28 -1.97 -2.60
N LEU A 46 13.06 -2.37 -1.35
CA LEU A 46 14.06 -3.10 -0.57
C LEU A 46 14.42 -4.45 -1.20
N TYR A 47 13.43 -5.15 -1.75
CA TYR A 47 13.67 -6.40 -2.46
C TYR A 47 14.59 -6.21 -3.67
N LEU A 48 14.32 -5.19 -4.50
CA LEU A 48 15.15 -4.88 -5.67
C LEU A 48 16.56 -4.41 -5.29
N LYS A 49 16.68 -3.63 -4.22
CA LYS A 49 17.97 -3.13 -3.74
C LYS A 49 18.82 -4.23 -3.09
N ILE A 50 18.21 -5.12 -2.33
CA ILE A 50 18.92 -6.08 -1.47
C ILE A 50 18.99 -7.46 -2.12
N ALA A 51 17.84 -8.04 -2.46
CA ALA A 51 17.80 -9.39 -3.01
C ALA A 51 18.19 -9.43 -4.49
N CYS A 52 17.86 -8.36 -5.24
CA CYS A 52 18.19 -8.24 -6.66
C CYS A 52 19.41 -7.36 -6.92
N GLU A 53 20.15 -6.97 -5.87
CA GLU A 53 21.43 -6.22 -5.93
C GLU A 53 21.34 -4.94 -6.76
N ASN A 54 20.13 -4.37 -6.86
CA ASN A 54 19.90 -3.15 -7.63
C ASN A 54 20.32 -3.26 -9.11
N LYS A 55 20.16 -4.43 -9.74
CA LYS A 55 20.51 -4.66 -11.15
C LYS A 55 19.50 -4.07 -12.12
N PRO A 56 19.87 -3.75 -13.37
CA PRO A 56 18.94 -3.38 -14.44
C PRO A 56 17.86 -4.47 -14.66
N LEU A 57 16.61 -4.07 -14.95
CA LEU A 57 15.51 -5.01 -15.13
C LEU A 57 15.76 -6.03 -16.23
N TRP A 58 16.32 -5.61 -17.38
CA TRP A 58 16.59 -6.53 -18.48
C TRP A 58 17.53 -7.67 -18.05
N GLN A 59 18.51 -7.36 -17.19
CA GLN A 59 19.44 -8.34 -16.66
C GLN A 59 18.73 -9.30 -15.70
N LEU A 60 17.92 -8.77 -14.78
CA LEU A 60 17.15 -9.56 -13.82
C LEU A 60 16.22 -10.56 -14.50
N PHE A 61 15.51 -10.13 -15.55
CA PHE A 61 14.64 -11.01 -16.32
C PHE A 61 15.43 -12.03 -17.18
N SER A 62 16.52 -11.59 -17.80
CA SER A 62 17.37 -12.47 -18.60
C SER A 62 18.08 -13.54 -17.76
N GLU A 63 18.44 -13.22 -16.53
CA GLU A 63 19.08 -14.16 -15.59
C GLU A 63 18.06 -15.04 -14.84
N GLY A 64 16.75 -14.83 -15.05
CA GLY A 64 15.69 -15.65 -14.49
C GLY A 64 15.38 -15.38 -13.01
N TYR A 65 15.67 -14.18 -12.50
CA TYR A 65 15.41 -13.80 -11.11
C TYR A 65 13.95 -14.00 -10.70
N PHE A 66 13.03 -13.71 -11.60
CA PHE A 66 11.60 -13.70 -11.33
C PHE A 66 10.88 -14.96 -11.79
N THR A 67 11.60 -15.96 -12.28
CA THR A 67 10.99 -17.22 -12.76
C THR A 67 10.62 -18.14 -11.61
N THR A 68 9.43 -18.74 -11.70
CA THR A 68 8.90 -19.68 -10.71
C THR A 68 8.38 -20.98 -11.36
N THR A 69 8.28 -21.01 -12.68
CA THR A 69 7.62 -22.11 -13.42
C THR A 69 8.40 -23.41 -13.30
N ASP A 70 7.71 -24.44 -12.90
CA ASP A 70 8.18 -25.81 -13.06
C ASP A 70 7.99 -26.24 -14.54
N LEU A 71 9.10 -26.34 -15.25
CA LEU A 71 9.09 -26.70 -16.69
C LEU A 71 8.54 -28.09 -16.94
N ASP A 72 8.55 -28.97 -15.95
CA ASP A 72 8.02 -30.32 -16.11
C ASP A 72 6.49 -30.35 -16.01
N ALA A 73 5.89 -29.36 -15.39
CA ALA A 73 4.45 -29.17 -15.33
C ALA A 73 3.84 -28.50 -16.56
N VAL A 74 4.68 -27.95 -17.46
CA VAL A 74 4.20 -27.27 -18.68
C VAL A 74 4.29 -28.18 -19.89
N ALA A 75 3.23 -28.21 -20.69
CA ALA A 75 3.20 -28.94 -21.96
C ALA A 75 4.10 -28.25 -23.01
N LEU A 76 5.33 -28.71 -23.14
CA LEU A 76 6.35 -28.19 -24.05
C LEU A 76 6.86 -29.31 -24.96
N SER A 77 7.23 -28.95 -26.21
CA SER A 77 8.00 -29.82 -27.07
C SER A 77 9.38 -30.12 -26.46
N SER A 78 10.02 -31.20 -26.81
CA SER A 78 11.37 -31.53 -26.31
C SER A 78 12.36 -30.42 -26.64
N ARG A 79 12.23 -29.79 -27.81
CA ARG A 79 13.08 -28.67 -28.22
C ARG A 79 12.84 -27.40 -27.40
N ALA A 80 11.58 -27.03 -27.21
CA ALA A 80 11.23 -25.89 -26.36
C ALA A 80 11.71 -26.06 -24.92
N ARG A 81 11.57 -27.26 -24.37
CA ARG A 81 12.05 -27.61 -23.02
C ARG A 81 13.57 -27.50 -22.91
N GLU A 82 14.30 -27.95 -23.90
CA GLU A 82 15.76 -27.83 -23.95
C GLU A 82 16.21 -26.38 -23.91
N ILE A 83 15.60 -25.53 -24.76
CA ILE A 83 15.91 -24.10 -24.80
C ILE A 83 15.61 -23.43 -23.46
N MET A 84 14.45 -23.71 -22.89
CA MET A 84 14.05 -23.10 -21.61
C MET A 84 14.94 -23.54 -20.44
N ARG A 85 15.39 -24.79 -20.42
CA ARG A 85 16.36 -25.26 -19.41
C ARG A 85 17.71 -24.52 -19.49
N ASN A 86 18.09 -24.14 -20.70
CA ASN A 86 19.38 -23.48 -20.94
C ASN A 86 19.29 -21.94 -20.96
N THR A 87 18.08 -21.40 -21.08
CA THR A 87 17.83 -19.95 -21.27
C THR A 87 16.78 -19.45 -20.29
N PRO A 88 17.18 -18.97 -19.09
CA PRO A 88 16.23 -18.45 -18.09
C PRO A 88 15.31 -17.35 -18.62
N ALA A 89 15.83 -16.50 -19.54
CA ALA A 89 15.05 -15.49 -20.23
C ALA A 89 13.82 -16.06 -20.97
N ALA A 90 13.96 -17.25 -21.58
CA ALA A 90 12.85 -17.91 -22.27
C ALA A 90 11.74 -18.30 -21.29
N VAL A 91 12.12 -18.78 -20.09
CA VAL A 91 11.16 -19.09 -19.02
C VAL A 91 10.45 -17.82 -18.54
N ALA A 92 11.19 -16.74 -18.34
CA ALA A 92 10.61 -15.46 -17.92
C ALA A 92 9.60 -14.92 -18.94
N LEU A 93 9.89 -15.05 -20.24
CA LEU A 93 8.97 -14.61 -21.30
C LEU A 93 7.73 -15.51 -21.38
N LEU A 94 7.89 -16.82 -21.17
CA LEU A 94 6.78 -17.76 -21.09
C LEU A 94 5.87 -17.43 -19.89
N GLU A 95 6.43 -17.23 -18.70
CA GLU A 95 5.65 -16.84 -17.51
C GLU A 95 4.90 -15.53 -17.73
N TYR A 96 5.55 -14.55 -18.36
CA TYR A 96 4.89 -13.30 -18.72
C TYR A 96 3.67 -13.54 -19.62
N SER A 97 3.81 -14.41 -20.63
CA SER A 97 2.73 -14.71 -21.56
C SER A 97 1.52 -15.39 -20.90
N GLN A 98 1.73 -16.07 -19.77
CA GLN A 98 0.70 -16.80 -19.01
C GLN A 98 0.01 -15.92 -17.96
N LEU A 99 0.49 -14.72 -17.71
CA LEU A 99 -0.14 -13.78 -16.77
C LEU A 99 -1.59 -13.50 -17.17
N LYS A 100 -2.44 -13.36 -16.17
CA LYS A 100 -3.86 -13.06 -16.34
C LYS A 100 -4.18 -11.64 -15.86
N ASP A 101 -5.14 -11.02 -16.53
CA ASP A 101 -5.73 -9.78 -16.08
C ASP A 101 -6.63 -10.00 -14.84
N ARG A 102 -7.26 -8.93 -14.34
CA ARG A 102 -8.18 -9.00 -13.18
C ARG A 102 -9.43 -9.83 -13.44
N LYS A 103 -9.84 -9.96 -14.71
CA LYS A 103 -11.00 -10.76 -15.14
C LYS A 103 -10.63 -12.22 -15.43
N GLY A 104 -9.37 -12.59 -15.18
CA GLY A 104 -8.85 -13.95 -15.39
C GLY A 104 -8.49 -14.27 -16.84
N LYS A 105 -8.56 -13.29 -17.75
CA LYS A 105 -8.17 -13.46 -19.15
C LYS A 105 -6.65 -13.37 -19.27
N GLN A 106 -6.08 -14.32 -20.01
CA GLN A 106 -4.65 -14.36 -20.29
C GLN A 106 -4.22 -13.15 -21.12
N LEU A 107 -3.08 -12.53 -20.76
CA LEU A 107 -2.61 -11.30 -21.37
C LEU A 107 -2.08 -11.49 -22.79
N ALA A 108 -1.29 -12.52 -23.01
CA ALA A 108 -0.61 -12.74 -24.29
C ALA A 108 -0.66 -14.21 -24.76
N PRO A 109 -1.84 -14.79 -25.04
CA PRO A 109 -1.96 -16.19 -25.44
C PRO A 109 -1.24 -16.51 -26.77
N GLN A 110 -1.20 -15.55 -27.70
CA GLN A 110 -0.47 -15.72 -28.97
C GLN A 110 1.04 -15.79 -28.78
N LEU A 111 1.57 -15.03 -27.82
CA LEU A 111 2.98 -15.08 -27.43
C LEU A 111 3.32 -16.44 -26.82
N GLU A 112 2.47 -16.95 -25.93
CA GLU A 112 2.67 -18.28 -25.34
C GLU A 112 2.74 -19.35 -26.41
N GLN A 113 1.80 -19.31 -27.37
CA GLN A 113 1.78 -20.26 -28.46
C GLN A 113 3.04 -20.15 -29.33
N TYR A 114 3.47 -18.94 -29.65
CA TYR A 114 4.67 -18.72 -30.46
C TYR A 114 5.94 -19.24 -29.78
N ILE A 115 6.08 -18.99 -28.49
CA ILE A 115 7.21 -19.49 -27.68
C ILE A 115 7.23 -21.04 -27.68
N LYS A 116 6.06 -21.69 -27.66
CA LYS A 116 5.96 -23.14 -27.66
C LYS A 116 6.28 -23.76 -29.03
N ASP A 117 5.83 -23.11 -30.09
CA ASP A 117 5.93 -23.64 -31.45
C ASP A 117 7.26 -23.31 -32.15
N GLN A 118 7.79 -22.14 -31.92
CA GLN A 118 8.99 -21.60 -32.57
C GLN A 118 10.01 -20.98 -31.59
N PRO A 119 10.43 -21.73 -30.59
CA PRO A 119 11.28 -21.19 -29.52
C PRO A 119 12.68 -20.78 -30.00
N ASP A 120 13.17 -21.34 -31.11
CA ASP A 120 14.50 -21.00 -31.68
C ASP A 120 14.53 -19.65 -32.41
N GLU A 121 13.40 -19.09 -32.80
CA GLU A 121 13.34 -17.85 -33.57
C GLU A 121 13.45 -16.60 -32.69
N ILE A 122 13.36 -16.73 -31.36
CA ILE A 122 13.38 -15.61 -30.44
C ILE A 122 14.79 -15.42 -29.87
N ASP A 123 15.34 -14.21 -29.99
CA ASP A 123 16.51 -13.79 -29.23
C ASP A 123 16.10 -13.28 -27.86
N TYR A 124 15.95 -14.18 -26.90
CA TYR A 124 15.44 -13.89 -25.58
C TYR A 124 16.24 -12.85 -24.77
N LEU A 125 17.55 -12.75 -25.00
CA LEU A 125 18.40 -11.78 -24.30
C LEU A 125 18.18 -10.39 -24.86
N HIS A 126 18.13 -10.27 -26.19
CA HIS A 126 17.92 -9.02 -26.88
C HIS A 126 16.52 -8.46 -26.64
N VAL A 127 15.52 -9.33 -26.65
CA VAL A 127 14.13 -8.97 -26.38
C VAL A 127 13.96 -8.27 -25.02
N PHE A 128 14.55 -8.79 -23.96
CA PHE A 128 14.46 -8.13 -22.64
C PHE A 128 15.23 -6.81 -22.60
N ARG A 129 16.35 -6.73 -23.30
CA ARG A 129 17.07 -5.48 -23.40
C ARG A 129 16.25 -4.41 -24.11
N ASP A 130 15.58 -4.75 -25.19
CA ASP A 130 14.68 -3.84 -25.91
C ASP A 130 13.45 -3.47 -25.09
N ILE A 131 12.80 -4.45 -24.43
CA ILE A 131 11.66 -4.20 -23.57
C ILE A 131 11.97 -3.18 -22.48
N PHE A 132 13.16 -3.25 -21.88
CA PHE A 132 13.59 -2.36 -20.78
C PHE A 132 14.54 -1.26 -21.24
N TYR A 133 14.33 -0.72 -22.46
CA TYR A 133 14.96 0.48 -22.99
C TYR A 133 16.48 0.41 -23.18
N GLY A 134 17.09 -0.76 -23.06
CA GLY A 134 18.53 -0.98 -23.30
C GLY A 134 19.48 -0.25 -22.34
N VAL A 135 19.00 0.20 -21.18
CA VAL A 135 19.82 0.95 -20.21
C VAL A 135 20.62 0.00 -19.32
N ASP A 136 21.85 0.37 -19.02
CA ASP A 136 22.79 -0.44 -18.21
C ASP A 136 22.82 -0.01 -16.73
N TYR A 137 21.79 0.68 -16.27
CA TYR A 137 21.57 1.10 -14.88
C TYR A 137 20.16 0.74 -14.42
N PRO A 138 19.91 0.64 -13.12
CA PRO A 138 18.56 0.43 -12.59
C PRO A 138 17.62 1.55 -13.01
N ASP A 139 16.54 1.20 -13.69
CA ASP A 139 15.46 2.11 -14.11
C ASP A 139 14.15 1.49 -13.64
N TYR A 140 13.64 1.95 -12.48
CA TYR A 140 12.48 1.39 -11.80
C TYR A 140 11.35 2.40 -11.72
N LEU A 141 10.16 2.01 -12.12
CA LEU A 141 8.97 2.85 -12.06
C LEU A 141 7.97 2.33 -11.01
N PHE A 142 7.60 3.20 -10.08
CA PHE A 142 6.58 2.95 -9.07
C PHE A 142 5.28 3.65 -9.47
N SER A 143 4.26 2.87 -9.77
CA SER A 143 2.96 3.38 -10.19
C SER A 143 1.97 3.36 -9.03
N LEU A 144 1.61 4.56 -8.57
CA LEU A 144 0.62 4.76 -7.52
C LEU A 144 -0.35 5.87 -7.94
N PRO A 145 -1.65 5.74 -7.66
CA PRO A 145 -2.62 6.77 -8.00
C PRO A 145 -2.33 8.08 -7.28
N MET A 146 -2.92 9.16 -7.79
CA MET A 146 -2.88 10.45 -7.09
C MET A 146 -3.45 10.30 -5.68
N GLY A 147 -2.88 11.03 -4.72
CA GLY A 147 -3.29 10.92 -3.32
C GLY A 147 -2.69 9.74 -2.55
N ALA A 148 -2.02 8.80 -3.19
CA ALA A 148 -1.32 7.70 -2.50
C ALA A 148 -0.09 8.14 -1.70
N GLY A 149 0.39 9.38 -1.90
CA GLY A 149 1.54 9.94 -1.19
C GLY A 149 2.88 9.59 -1.82
N LYS A 150 3.00 9.70 -3.15
CA LYS A 150 4.24 9.46 -3.91
C LYS A 150 5.44 10.23 -3.37
N THR A 151 5.26 11.50 -3.03
CA THR A 151 6.36 12.34 -2.52
C THR A 151 6.86 11.88 -1.14
N TYR A 152 5.96 11.42 -0.26
CA TYR A 152 6.37 10.78 1.00
C TYR A 152 7.10 9.46 0.76
N LEU A 153 6.73 8.73 -0.29
CA LEU A 153 7.42 7.50 -0.68
C LEU A 153 8.84 7.78 -1.19
N MET A 154 9.03 8.86 -1.97
CA MET A 154 10.36 9.33 -2.37
C MET A 154 11.22 9.64 -1.14
N ALA A 155 10.68 10.37 -0.17
CA ALA A 155 11.37 10.66 1.08
C ALA A 155 11.75 9.38 1.83
N ALA A 156 10.83 8.42 1.91
CA ALA A 156 11.11 7.13 2.53
C ALA A 156 12.27 6.40 1.83
N PHE A 157 12.33 6.40 0.51
CA PHE A 157 13.43 5.78 -0.24
C PHE A 157 14.76 6.50 -0.02
N ILE A 158 14.77 7.83 0.03
CA ILE A 158 15.97 8.62 0.36
C ILE A 158 16.51 8.21 1.74
N TYR A 159 15.65 8.17 2.77
CA TYR A 159 16.09 7.81 4.11
C TYR A 159 16.49 6.34 4.24
N LEU A 160 15.85 5.44 3.51
CA LEU A 160 16.26 4.03 3.47
C LEU A 160 17.62 3.84 2.80
N ASP A 161 17.84 4.49 1.65
CA ASP A 161 19.15 4.45 1.00
C ASP A 161 20.24 5.00 1.93
N LEU A 162 20.04 6.14 2.55
CA LEU A 162 20.98 6.73 3.51
C LEU A 162 21.20 5.83 4.72
N TYR A 163 20.17 5.16 5.20
CA TYR A 163 20.25 4.21 6.29
C TYR A 163 21.20 3.05 5.96
N PHE A 164 21.00 2.44 4.80
CA PHE A 164 21.87 1.34 4.36
C PHE A 164 23.25 1.84 3.96
N ALA A 165 23.36 2.97 3.27
CA ALA A 165 24.65 3.57 2.91
C ALA A 165 25.51 3.95 4.13
N MET A 166 24.88 4.40 5.22
CA MET A 166 25.59 4.70 6.48
C MET A 166 26.19 3.44 7.09
N ASN A 167 25.53 2.30 6.93
CA ASN A 167 25.95 1.03 7.47
C ASN A 167 26.85 0.24 6.49
N GLU A 168 26.67 0.44 5.20
CA GLU A 168 27.37 -0.24 4.11
C GLU A 168 27.86 0.79 3.07
N PRO A 169 28.81 1.66 3.42
CA PRO A 169 29.20 2.78 2.57
C PRO A 169 29.80 2.37 1.22
N GLU A 170 30.36 1.18 1.14
CA GLU A 170 30.95 0.63 -0.09
C GLU A 170 29.92 -0.11 -0.97
N ASN A 171 28.68 -0.27 -0.50
CA ASN A 171 27.65 -0.96 -1.27
C ASN A 171 27.07 -0.02 -2.35
N PRO A 172 27.33 -0.29 -3.65
CA PRO A 172 26.89 0.60 -4.73
C PRO A 172 25.36 0.60 -4.95
N ALA A 173 24.64 -0.30 -4.28
CA ALA A 173 23.20 -0.37 -4.40
C ALA A 173 22.49 0.84 -3.77
N PHE A 174 23.09 1.48 -2.76
CA PHE A 174 22.45 2.51 -1.95
C PHE A 174 22.94 3.91 -2.28
N GLY A 175 22.00 4.84 -2.50
CA GLY A 175 22.30 6.22 -2.82
C GLY A 175 22.84 6.99 -1.62
N HIS A 176 23.88 7.80 -1.84
CA HIS A 176 24.39 8.75 -0.87
C HIS A 176 23.85 10.14 -1.12
N ASN A 177 23.64 10.49 -2.40
CA ASN A 177 23.18 11.80 -2.83
C ASN A 177 22.03 11.63 -3.83
N PHE A 178 21.13 12.59 -3.84
CA PHE A 178 19.86 12.44 -4.53
C PHE A 178 19.53 13.67 -5.36
N ILE A 179 18.89 13.45 -6.50
CA ILE A 179 18.24 14.51 -7.26
C ILE A 179 16.77 14.16 -7.46
N VAL A 180 15.88 15.07 -7.09
CA VAL A 180 14.44 14.96 -7.30
C VAL A 180 14.08 15.89 -8.45
N LEU A 181 13.60 15.31 -9.54
CA LEU A 181 13.12 16.01 -10.71
C LEU A 181 11.61 16.17 -10.62
N ALA A 182 11.17 17.38 -10.29
CA ALA A 182 9.76 17.73 -10.25
C ALA A 182 9.22 17.96 -11.67
N PRO A 183 7.89 17.82 -11.91
CA PRO A 183 7.27 18.07 -13.19
C PRO A 183 7.61 19.45 -13.74
N SER A 184 7.74 19.55 -15.07
CA SER A 184 8.11 20.78 -15.77
C SER A 184 7.04 21.86 -15.71
N GLY A 185 7.45 23.11 -15.74
CA GLY A 185 6.62 24.27 -16.05
C GLY A 185 6.22 25.18 -14.91
N LEU A 186 6.36 24.83 -13.62
CA LEU A 186 5.92 25.72 -12.54
C LEU A 186 6.84 25.69 -11.32
N LYS A 187 7.19 26.88 -10.82
CA LYS A 187 7.72 27.06 -9.45
C LYS A 187 6.80 26.42 -8.40
N SER A 188 5.51 26.30 -8.71
CA SER A 188 4.47 25.66 -7.89
C SER A 188 4.64 24.16 -7.67
N SER A 189 5.41 23.44 -8.48
CA SER A 189 5.65 22.00 -8.29
C SER A 189 6.88 21.71 -7.41
N ILE A 190 7.87 22.58 -7.41
CA ILE A 190 9.10 22.41 -6.61
C ILE A 190 8.80 22.56 -5.11
N VAL A 191 8.04 23.58 -4.74
CA VAL A 191 7.75 23.90 -3.34
C VAL A 191 6.96 22.81 -2.62
N PRO A 192 5.87 22.24 -3.18
CA PRO A 192 5.17 21.12 -2.56
C PRO A 192 6.04 19.85 -2.43
N SER A 193 6.83 19.53 -3.44
CA SER A 193 7.74 18.38 -3.38
C SER A 193 8.77 18.53 -2.28
N LEU A 194 9.42 19.71 -2.21
CA LEU A 194 10.37 20.03 -1.14
C LEU A 194 9.72 19.94 0.23
N ARG A 195 8.54 20.55 0.41
CA ARG A 195 7.81 20.55 1.69
C ARG A 195 7.56 19.12 2.18
N HIS A 196 6.99 18.27 1.34
CA HIS A 196 6.65 16.91 1.76
C HIS A 196 7.87 16.04 2.03
N ILE A 197 8.98 16.22 1.31
CA ILE A 197 10.22 15.50 1.58
C ILE A 197 10.86 16.01 2.87
N ALA A 198 10.88 17.32 3.08
CA ALA A 198 11.45 17.94 4.29
C ALA A 198 10.63 17.68 5.56
N GLU A 199 9.31 17.58 5.44
CA GLU A 199 8.40 17.28 6.56
C GLU A 199 8.34 15.77 6.89
N PHE A 200 8.91 14.91 6.07
CA PHE A 200 8.90 13.47 6.31
C PHE A 200 9.71 13.13 7.57
N ASP A 201 9.08 12.38 8.47
CA ASP A 201 9.74 11.90 9.67
C ASP A 201 10.34 10.50 9.44
N PRO A 202 11.67 10.37 9.36
CA PRO A 202 12.30 9.07 9.16
C PRO A 202 11.98 8.05 10.27
N ALA A 203 11.55 8.50 11.47
CA ALA A 203 11.09 7.61 12.53
C ALA A 203 9.80 6.84 12.19
N TRP A 204 9.14 7.16 11.09
CA TRP A 204 8.03 6.35 10.57
C TRP A 204 8.48 5.00 10.02
N ILE A 205 9.74 4.92 9.54
CA ILE A 205 10.26 3.74 8.84
C ILE A 205 11.58 3.22 9.41
N ILE A 206 12.32 4.01 10.18
CA ILE A 206 13.63 3.69 10.76
C ILE A 206 13.57 3.93 12.27
N PRO A 207 14.06 3.01 13.10
CA PRO A 207 14.06 3.21 14.55
C PRO A 207 14.98 4.36 15.00
N GLU A 208 14.62 4.96 16.14
CA GLU A 208 15.52 5.87 16.86
C GLU A 208 16.66 5.10 17.53
N PRO A 209 17.87 5.65 17.70
CA PRO A 209 18.27 7.06 17.42
C PRO A 209 18.71 7.32 15.97
N VAL A 210 18.74 6.30 15.11
CA VAL A 210 19.26 6.41 13.74
C VAL A 210 18.42 7.35 12.88
N ALA A 211 17.09 7.32 13.05
CA ALA A 211 16.20 8.24 12.34
C ALA A 211 16.57 9.71 12.56
N SER A 212 16.83 10.11 13.81
CA SER A 212 17.26 11.47 14.15
C SER A 212 18.64 11.81 13.59
N GLN A 213 19.58 10.86 13.60
CA GLN A 213 20.92 11.08 13.02
C GLN A 213 20.82 11.34 11.51
N LEU A 214 20.00 10.57 10.80
CA LEU A 214 19.78 10.73 9.37
C LEU A 214 19.09 12.06 9.05
N ARG A 215 18.08 12.44 9.84
CA ARG A 215 17.41 13.74 9.68
C ARG A 215 18.39 14.91 9.76
N ASN A 216 19.32 14.87 10.69
CA ASN A 216 20.33 15.91 10.88
C ASN A 216 21.38 15.93 9.75
N ARG A 217 21.55 14.82 9.02
CA ARG A 217 22.54 14.69 7.95
C ARG A 217 22.01 15.15 6.60
N VAL A 218 20.70 15.12 6.37
CA VAL A 218 20.09 15.50 5.10
C VAL A 218 20.13 17.01 4.91
N CYS A 219 20.66 17.43 3.75
CA CYS A 219 20.71 18.81 3.30
C CYS A 219 19.95 18.99 2.00
N PHE A 220 19.05 19.96 1.95
CA PHE A 220 18.25 20.27 0.77
C PHE A 220 18.79 21.46 0.02
N GLU A 221 18.99 21.31 -1.30
CA GLU A 221 19.35 22.39 -2.19
C GLU A 221 18.33 22.50 -3.34
N VAL A 222 17.69 23.63 -3.45
CA VAL A 222 16.75 23.94 -4.53
C VAL A 222 17.49 24.61 -5.68
N LEU A 223 17.46 24.00 -6.85
CA LEU A 223 18.14 24.48 -8.05
C LEU A 223 17.14 25.25 -8.93
N ASP A 224 16.65 26.37 -8.45
CA ASP A 224 15.63 27.22 -9.10
C ASP A 224 16.16 28.57 -9.62
N GLU A 225 17.45 28.87 -9.39
CA GLU A 225 18.03 30.13 -9.81
C GLU A 225 17.87 30.37 -11.30
N GLN A 226 17.38 31.56 -11.65
CA GLN A 226 17.33 32.05 -13.01
C GLN A 226 18.60 32.85 -13.36
N LYS A 227 19.03 32.83 -14.63
CA LYS A 227 20.10 33.67 -15.08
C LYS A 227 19.82 35.13 -14.69
N SER A 228 20.73 35.76 -13.97
CA SER A 228 20.71 37.22 -13.86
C SER A 228 21.10 37.82 -15.21
N ASP A 229 20.30 38.76 -15.73
CA ASP A 229 20.56 39.54 -16.95
C ASP A 229 21.79 40.45 -16.87
N LYS A 230 22.52 40.38 -15.76
CA LYS A 230 23.74 41.17 -15.59
C LYS A 230 24.90 40.48 -16.30
N ARG A 231 25.31 41.08 -17.43
CA ARG A 231 26.53 40.73 -18.16
C ARG A 231 27.76 40.89 -17.26
N SER A 232 28.20 39.83 -16.63
CA SER A 232 29.56 39.70 -16.10
C SER A 232 30.28 38.66 -16.91
N ASN A 233 31.55 38.94 -17.27
CA ASN A 233 32.39 38.12 -18.14
C ASN A 233 32.81 36.73 -17.57
N ARG A 234 32.17 36.24 -16.53
CA ARG A 234 32.32 34.89 -15.97
C ARG A 234 30.93 34.38 -15.54
N THR A 235 30.18 33.88 -16.50
CA THR A 235 28.88 33.25 -16.26
C THR A 235 29.06 31.84 -15.74
N ARG A 236 29.29 31.68 -14.47
CA ARG A 236 29.11 30.39 -13.79
C ARG A 236 27.63 30.13 -13.63
N ASN A 237 27.20 28.87 -13.78
CA ASN A 237 25.83 28.48 -13.47
C ASN A 237 25.59 28.60 -11.96
N PRO A 238 24.66 29.46 -11.46
CA PRO A 238 24.47 29.65 -10.05
C PRO A 238 23.96 28.37 -9.35
N ASN A 239 23.25 27.49 -10.06
CA ASN A 239 22.81 26.20 -9.52
C ASN A 239 23.98 25.21 -9.40
N ALA A 240 24.91 25.18 -10.37
CA ALA A 240 26.13 24.40 -10.24
C ALA A 240 27.01 24.89 -9.07
N GLN A 241 27.03 26.21 -8.83
CA GLN A 241 27.76 26.76 -7.70
C GLN A 241 27.16 26.34 -6.35
N LYS A 242 25.82 26.24 -6.22
CA LYS A 242 25.16 25.69 -5.00
C LYS A 242 25.69 24.29 -4.70
N ILE A 243 25.78 23.43 -5.71
CA ILE A 243 26.32 22.07 -5.53
C ILE A 243 27.81 22.11 -5.16
N ASN A 244 28.61 22.93 -5.84
CA ASN A 244 30.05 23.04 -5.60
C ASN A 244 30.40 23.56 -4.21
N ASN A 245 29.48 24.23 -3.50
CA ASN A 245 29.67 24.65 -2.11
C ASN A 245 29.76 23.47 -1.14
N HIS A 246 29.35 22.26 -1.56
CA HIS A 246 29.43 21.03 -0.77
C HIS A 246 30.71 20.21 -1.01
N GLN A 247 31.68 20.75 -1.75
CA GLN A 247 32.97 20.06 -1.94
C GLN A 247 33.76 19.93 -0.64
N PRO A 248 34.55 18.87 -0.44
CA PRO A 248 34.83 17.77 -1.37
C PRO A 248 33.70 16.75 -1.48
N PHE A 249 33.49 16.20 -2.68
CA PHE A 249 32.40 15.28 -2.93
C PHE A 249 32.66 13.84 -2.46
N ASP A 250 33.90 13.43 -2.34
CA ASP A 250 34.27 12.02 -2.08
C ASP A 250 33.60 11.43 -0.81
N SER A 251 33.32 12.24 0.19
CA SER A 251 32.64 11.84 1.43
C SER A 251 31.26 12.45 1.57
N LEU A 252 30.73 13.03 0.51
CA LEU A 252 29.44 13.71 0.55
C LEU A 252 28.30 12.70 0.63
N MET A 253 27.47 12.85 1.65
CA MET A 253 26.31 11.99 1.92
C MET A 253 25.16 12.80 2.51
N GLY A 254 23.96 12.64 1.95
CA GLY A 254 22.74 13.29 2.42
C GLY A 254 22.38 14.57 1.66
N LEU A 255 23.04 14.88 0.54
CA LEU A 255 22.64 16.00 -0.30
C LEU A 255 21.42 15.61 -1.14
N VAL A 256 20.34 16.37 -1.04
CA VAL A 256 19.11 16.21 -1.81
C VAL A 256 18.90 17.45 -2.66
N LEU A 257 19.11 17.31 -3.95
CA LEU A 257 18.89 18.36 -4.97
C LEU A 257 17.46 18.32 -5.45
N ILE A 258 16.78 19.45 -5.55
CA ILE A 258 15.41 19.54 -6.07
C ILE A 258 15.41 20.53 -7.25
N THR A 259 14.95 20.07 -8.41
CA THR A 259 14.89 20.89 -9.63
C THR A 259 13.81 20.37 -10.60
N ASN A 260 13.59 21.09 -11.68
CA ASN A 260 12.75 20.62 -12.79
C ASN A 260 13.56 19.84 -13.80
N ALA A 261 12.96 18.81 -14.38
CA ALA A 261 13.60 17.99 -15.41
C ALA A 261 14.13 18.81 -16.60
N GLU A 262 13.43 19.85 -17.03
CA GLU A 262 13.83 20.74 -18.13
C GLU A 262 15.21 21.40 -17.93
N LYS A 263 15.61 21.67 -16.70
CA LYS A 263 16.93 22.27 -16.40
C LYS A 263 18.09 21.31 -16.63
N VAL A 264 17.81 20.03 -16.65
CA VAL A 264 18.80 18.96 -16.74
C VAL A 264 18.77 18.31 -18.12
N ILE A 265 17.61 18.33 -18.81
CA ILE A 265 17.43 17.76 -20.14
C ILE A 265 18.16 18.60 -21.21
N LEU A 266 18.73 17.91 -22.18
CA LEU A 266 19.34 18.54 -23.37
C LEU A 266 18.26 19.10 -24.29
N GLU A 267 18.21 20.41 -24.50
CA GLU A 267 17.28 21.01 -25.45
C GLU A 267 17.57 20.59 -26.93
N ARG A 268 18.82 20.25 -27.26
CA ARG A 268 19.21 19.70 -28.58
C ARG A 268 20.34 18.69 -28.46
N VAL A 269 20.11 17.49 -28.90
CA VAL A 269 21.15 16.51 -29.24
C VAL A 269 21.13 16.38 -30.76
N ASP A 270 21.68 17.34 -31.46
CA ASP A 270 22.12 17.16 -32.85
C ASP A 270 23.63 16.89 -32.83
N THR A 271 23.98 15.61 -32.79
CA THR A 271 25.38 15.16 -32.92
C THR A 271 25.95 15.38 -34.34
N ASN A 272 25.13 15.85 -35.27
CA ASN A 272 25.49 16.00 -36.70
C ASN A 272 25.46 17.45 -37.23
N THR A 273 25.22 18.45 -36.40
CA THR A 273 25.25 19.86 -36.84
C THR A 273 26.59 20.52 -36.51
N ASP A 274 27.16 21.11 -37.54
CA ASP A 274 28.41 21.86 -37.51
C ASP A 274 28.37 22.92 -36.37
N PRO A 275 29.35 22.97 -35.46
CA PRO A 275 29.40 23.96 -34.37
C PRO A 275 29.37 25.41 -34.81
N GLN A 276 29.61 25.67 -36.10
CA GLN A 276 29.58 27.00 -36.68
C GLN A 276 28.17 27.60 -36.87
N LEU A 277 27.12 26.79 -36.73
CA LEU A 277 25.72 27.22 -36.96
C LEU A 277 25.00 27.81 -35.72
N PHE A 278 25.63 27.83 -34.54
CA PHE A 278 25.03 28.39 -33.34
C PHE A 278 25.48 29.81 -33.06
N SER A 279 24.53 30.65 -32.65
CA SER A 279 24.85 31.99 -32.15
C SER A 279 25.66 31.92 -30.87
N GLU A 280 26.46 32.95 -30.55
CA GLU A 280 27.25 32.99 -29.29
C GLU A 280 26.35 32.93 -28.05
N GLU A 281 25.09 33.41 -28.12
CA GLU A 281 24.11 33.28 -27.04
C GLU A 281 23.62 31.82 -26.84
N GLU A 282 23.46 31.09 -27.93
CA GLU A 282 23.09 29.66 -27.86
C GLU A 282 24.23 28.79 -27.33
N LYS A 283 25.46 29.06 -27.76
CA LYS A 283 26.66 28.39 -27.22
C LYS A 283 26.83 28.66 -25.74
N ALA A 284 26.64 29.90 -25.28
CA ALA A 284 26.72 30.24 -23.86
C ALA A 284 25.62 29.58 -23.01
N LYS A 285 24.40 29.45 -23.55
CA LYS A 285 23.31 28.71 -22.87
C LYS A 285 23.62 27.22 -22.75
N MET A 286 24.19 26.61 -23.78
CA MET A 286 24.65 25.22 -23.78
C MET A 286 25.79 24.99 -22.79
N GLU A 287 26.77 25.87 -22.70
CA GLU A 287 27.87 25.75 -21.73
C GLU A 287 27.40 25.80 -20.29
N VAL A 288 26.46 26.69 -19.99
CA VAL A 288 25.88 26.82 -18.65
C VAL A 288 25.05 25.61 -18.25
N ALA A 289 24.27 25.06 -19.17
CA ALA A 289 23.54 23.83 -18.94
C ALA A 289 24.47 22.61 -18.79
N ASN A 290 25.54 22.56 -19.58
CA ASN A 290 26.57 21.54 -19.49
C ASN A 290 27.35 21.60 -18.18
N GLU A 291 27.62 22.78 -17.62
CA GLU A 291 28.27 22.96 -16.32
C GLU A 291 27.42 22.31 -15.21
N LEU A 292 26.13 22.58 -15.17
CA LEU A 292 25.22 21.96 -14.16
C LEU A 292 25.22 20.44 -14.28
N ARG A 293 25.08 19.88 -15.49
CA ARG A 293 25.09 18.44 -15.73
C ARG A 293 26.39 17.77 -15.29
N LYS A 294 27.54 18.37 -15.67
CA LYS A 294 28.86 17.89 -15.24
C LYS A 294 28.97 17.90 -13.72
N THR A 295 28.53 18.97 -13.08
CA THR A 295 28.60 19.07 -11.60
C THR A 295 27.73 18.02 -10.93
N ILE A 296 26.52 17.77 -11.44
CA ILE A 296 25.65 16.69 -10.93
C ILE A 296 26.30 15.32 -11.14
N GLY A 297 26.88 15.07 -12.32
CA GLY A 297 27.56 13.80 -12.64
C GLY A 297 28.78 13.49 -11.77
N LEU A 298 29.33 14.49 -11.06
CA LEU A 298 30.46 14.28 -10.13
C LEU A 298 30.01 13.83 -8.71
N LEU A 299 28.71 13.83 -8.43
CA LEU A 299 28.20 13.41 -7.11
C LEU A 299 28.32 11.89 -6.95
N PRO A 300 28.96 11.41 -5.89
CA PRO A 300 29.13 9.98 -5.69
C PRO A 300 27.81 9.32 -5.28
N ASN A 301 27.61 8.08 -5.69
CA ASN A 301 26.47 7.25 -5.37
C ASN A 301 25.13 8.01 -5.54
N LEU A 302 24.97 8.60 -6.75
CA LEU A 302 23.79 9.40 -7.10
C LEU A 302 22.60 8.53 -7.39
N SER A 303 21.45 8.82 -6.75
CA SER A 303 20.13 8.31 -7.13
C SER A 303 19.25 9.42 -7.68
N ILE A 304 18.48 9.12 -8.73
CA ILE A 304 17.57 10.08 -9.38
C ILE A 304 16.14 9.66 -9.11
N PHE A 305 15.34 10.60 -8.60
CA PHE A 305 13.88 10.45 -8.45
C PHE A 305 13.16 11.37 -9.43
N ILE A 306 12.18 10.84 -10.16
CA ILE A 306 11.42 11.58 -11.14
C ILE A 306 9.95 11.50 -10.78
N ASP A 307 9.36 12.64 -10.44
CA ASP A 307 7.93 12.73 -10.20
C ASP A 307 7.17 12.92 -11.52
N GLU A 308 6.06 12.17 -11.67
CA GLU A 308 5.18 12.20 -12.84
C GLU A 308 5.90 11.89 -14.18
N VAL A 309 6.45 10.68 -14.31
CA VAL A 309 7.25 10.19 -15.47
C VAL A 309 6.48 10.18 -16.80
N HIS A 310 5.19 10.34 -16.83
CA HIS A 310 4.35 10.16 -18.03
C HIS A 310 4.38 11.32 -19.05
N HIS A 311 5.21 12.34 -18.84
CA HIS A 311 5.24 13.52 -19.68
C HIS A 311 6.31 13.42 -20.78
N ALA A 312 5.86 13.10 -21.98
CA ALA A 312 6.53 13.15 -23.27
C ALA A 312 7.67 12.14 -23.50
N ALA A 313 7.42 11.17 -24.36
CA ALA A 313 8.38 10.17 -24.81
C ALA A 313 9.75 10.78 -25.25
N ASP A 314 9.73 11.95 -25.88
CA ASP A 314 10.95 12.63 -26.34
C ASP A 314 11.79 13.18 -25.16
N SER A 315 11.16 13.67 -24.09
CA SER A 315 11.89 14.16 -22.91
C SER A 315 12.47 13.02 -22.09
N GLU A 316 11.79 11.88 -22.02
CA GLU A 316 12.30 10.67 -21.36
C GLU A 316 13.52 10.10 -22.08
N ILE A 317 13.50 10.05 -23.41
CA ILE A 317 14.65 9.60 -24.20
C ILE A 317 15.86 10.51 -23.94
N LYS A 318 15.66 11.82 -23.94
CA LYS A 318 16.72 12.79 -23.65
C LYS A 318 17.24 12.67 -22.22
N LEU A 319 16.34 12.45 -21.25
CA LEU A 319 16.72 12.25 -19.86
C LEU A 319 17.51 10.95 -19.69
N ARG A 320 17.10 9.84 -20.28
CA ARG A 320 17.86 8.58 -20.26
C ARG A 320 19.25 8.73 -20.87
N GLN A 321 19.41 9.55 -21.89
CA GLN A 321 20.73 9.87 -22.47
C GLN A 321 21.62 10.61 -21.46
N VAL A 322 21.10 11.61 -20.75
CA VAL A 322 21.83 12.33 -19.70
C VAL A 322 22.20 11.38 -18.54
N VAL A 323 21.25 10.60 -18.08
CA VAL A 323 21.47 9.60 -17.01
C VAL A 323 22.49 8.55 -17.46
N GLY A 324 22.44 8.11 -18.71
CA GLY A 324 23.42 7.19 -19.28
C GLY A 324 24.85 7.77 -19.36
N GLN A 325 25.01 9.09 -19.42
CA GLN A 325 26.31 9.73 -19.25
C GLN A 325 26.75 9.71 -17.78
N TRP A 326 25.87 10.11 -16.85
CA TRP A 326 26.17 10.13 -15.42
C TRP A 326 26.53 8.74 -14.88
N SER A 327 25.84 7.70 -15.35
CA SER A 327 26.12 6.32 -14.93
C SER A 327 27.52 5.81 -15.32
N LYS A 328 28.18 6.49 -16.25
CA LYS A 328 29.55 6.15 -16.69
C LYS A 328 30.64 6.96 -15.97
N GLU A 329 30.28 8.11 -15.40
CA GLU A 329 31.26 9.05 -14.82
C GLU A 329 31.56 8.73 -13.33
N GLN A 330 30.56 8.29 -12.56
CA GLN A 330 30.66 7.99 -11.13
C GLN A 330 29.81 6.77 -10.75
N THR A 331 29.89 6.37 -9.48
CA THR A 331 28.97 5.36 -8.94
C THR A 331 27.55 5.87 -9.00
N PHE A 332 26.73 5.22 -9.79
CA PHE A 332 25.35 5.59 -10.03
C PHE A 332 24.39 4.52 -9.51
N CYS A 333 23.47 4.87 -8.60
CA CYS A 333 22.62 3.91 -7.93
C CYS A 333 21.31 3.62 -8.68
N GLY A 334 20.90 4.51 -9.58
CA GLY A 334 19.74 4.27 -10.43
C GLY A 334 18.78 5.44 -10.58
N MET A 335 17.82 5.22 -11.45
CA MET A 335 16.72 6.13 -11.76
C MET A 335 15.41 5.51 -11.24
N LEU A 336 14.66 6.27 -10.46
CA LEU A 336 13.41 5.86 -9.83
C LEU A 336 12.30 6.78 -10.30
N GLY A 337 11.41 6.27 -11.13
CA GLY A 337 10.26 6.99 -11.63
C GLY A 337 9.03 6.79 -10.73
N PHE A 338 8.19 7.84 -10.64
CA PHE A 338 6.90 7.77 -9.95
C PHE A 338 5.82 8.30 -10.88
N SER A 339 4.74 7.54 -11.05
CA SER A 339 3.65 7.93 -11.94
C SER A 339 2.31 7.48 -11.39
N GLY A 340 1.27 8.27 -11.68
CA GLY A 340 -0.12 7.85 -11.46
C GLY A 340 -0.69 7.02 -12.62
N THR A 341 -0.06 7.11 -13.78
CA THR A 341 -0.53 6.50 -15.03
C THR A 341 0.65 5.91 -15.80
N PRO A 342 0.98 4.64 -15.61
CA PRO A 342 2.15 3.99 -16.18
C PRO A 342 1.89 3.48 -17.61
N TYR A 343 1.26 4.29 -18.46
CA TYR A 343 0.82 3.87 -19.80
C TYR A 343 1.44 4.75 -20.87
N LEU A 344 1.80 4.13 -22.00
CA LEU A 344 2.32 4.80 -23.16
C LEU A 344 1.19 5.53 -23.91
N GLU A 345 1.43 6.74 -24.39
CA GLU A 345 0.49 7.46 -25.26
C GLU A 345 0.26 6.73 -26.59
N LYS A 346 1.31 6.14 -27.11
CA LYS A 346 1.29 5.31 -28.31
C LYS A 346 1.88 3.95 -27.98
N ALA A 347 1.21 2.90 -28.44
CA ALA A 347 1.72 1.54 -28.29
C ALA A 347 3.09 1.41 -29.00
N GLU A 348 4.07 0.92 -28.27
CA GLU A 348 5.37 0.54 -28.82
C GLU A 348 5.32 -0.86 -29.38
N GLN A 349 6.05 -1.10 -30.46
CA GLN A 349 6.15 -2.42 -31.05
C GLN A 349 7.47 -3.03 -30.61
N VAL A 350 7.38 -4.12 -29.85
CA VAL A 350 8.53 -4.94 -29.45
C VAL A 350 8.66 -6.08 -30.45
N VAL A 351 9.76 -6.11 -31.20
CA VAL A 351 10.06 -7.15 -32.19
C VAL A 351 10.71 -8.31 -31.44
N LEU A 352 10.09 -9.48 -31.51
CA LEU A 352 10.57 -10.71 -30.87
C LEU A 352 11.35 -11.59 -31.83
N SER A 353 10.95 -11.56 -33.10
CA SER A 353 11.60 -12.24 -34.24
C SER A 353 11.25 -11.54 -35.55
N GLU A 354 11.80 -12.00 -36.66
CA GLU A 354 11.45 -11.48 -38.01
C GLU A 354 9.95 -11.62 -38.34
N HIS A 355 9.25 -12.55 -37.68
CA HIS A 355 7.86 -12.88 -37.98
C HIS A 355 6.88 -12.55 -36.85
N PHE A 356 7.35 -12.14 -35.66
CA PHE A 356 6.49 -11.90 -34.53
C PHE A 356 6.87 -10.67 -33.72
N SER A 357 5.90 -9.81 -33.48
CA SER A 357 6.05 -8.63 -32.61
C SER A 357 4.86 -8.48 -31.68
N VAL A 358 5.09 -7.90 -30.53
CA VAL A 358 4.07 -7.61 -29.51
C VAL A 358 3.90 -6.10 -29.37
N LYS A 359 2.66 -5.64 -29.29
CA LYS A 359 2.35 -4.25 -28.96
C LYS A 359 2.37 -4.06 -27.45
N ASN A 360 3.26 -3.21 -26.98
CA ASN A 360 3.32 -2.81 -25.59
C ASN A 360 2.61 -1.48 -25.39
N THR A 361 1.63 -1.44 -24.50
CA THR A 361 0.84 -0.25 -24.16
C THR A 361 1.23 0.34 -22.82
N ASP A 362 2.01 -0.38 -22.05
CA ASP A 362 2.41 -0.02 -20.70
C ASP A 362 3.89 0.33 -20.66
N LEU A 363 4.30 1.18 -19.73
CA LEU A 363 5.71 1.38 -19.42
C LEU A 363 6.28 0.07 -18.88
N SER A 364 7.31 -0.45 -19.52
CA SER A 364 7.84 -1.78 -19.22
C SER A 364 8.56 -1.83 -17.87
N ASN A 365 9.20 -0.73 -17.48
CA ASN A 365 10.00 -0.62 -16.26
C ASN A 365 9.18 -0.44 -14.96
N VAL A 366 7.86 -0.66 -15.03
CA VAL A 366 7.01 -0.67 -13.82
C VAL A 366 7.35 -1.88 -12.96
N VAL A 367 7.88 -1.62 -11.78
CA VAL A 367 8.24 -2.64 -10.79
C VAL A 367 7.17 -2.83 -9.69
N TYR A 368 6.35 -1.80 -9.50
CA TYR A 368 5.24 -1.81 -8.56
C TYR A 368 4.07 -1.03 -9.11
N HIS A 369 2.87 -1.59 -9.00
CA HIS A 369 1.64 -0.93 -9.44
C HIS A 369 0.52 -1.12 -8.42
N TYR A 370 0.02 0.00 -7.91
CA TYR A 370 -1.19 0.02 -7.08
C TYR A 370 -2.35 0.63 -7.88
N PRO A 371 -3.39 -0.15 -8.18
CA PRO A 371 -4.49 0.32 -9.02
C PRO A 371 -5.34 1.40 -8.34
N LEU A 372 -5.84 2.36 -9.13
CA LEU A 372 -6.74 3.42 -8.66
C LEU A 372 -7.96 2.86 -7.90
N ILE A 373 -8.55 1.79 -8.43
CA ILE A 373 -9.76 1.18 -7.87
C ILE A 373 -9.57 0.66 -6.44
N GLU A 374 -8.40 0.17 -6.10
CA GLU A 374 -8.07 -0.30 -4.74
C GLU A 374 -7.90 0.85 -3.75
N GLY A 375 -7.55 2.03 -4.26
CA GLY A 375 -7.47 3.25 -3.45
C GLY A 375 -8.84 3.84 -3.12
N ILE A 376 -9.85 3.59 -3.96
CA ILE A 376 -11.20 4.14 -3.80
C ILE A 376 -11.88 3.51 -2.57
N GLY A 377 -12.30 4.37 -1.65
CA GLY A 377 -12.90 3.95 -0.38
C GLY A 377 -11.89 3.54 0.70
N ASN A 378 -10.60 3.45 0.35
CA ASN A 378 -9.50 3.24 1.30
C ASN A 378 -8.83 4.59 1.67
N PHE A 379 -8.11 5.18 0.73
CA PHE A 379 -7.46 6.49 0.88
C PHE A 379 -7.86 7.49 -0.21
N LEU A 380 -8.79 7.11 -1.08
CA LEU A 380 -9.41 7.96 -2.08
C LEU A 380 -10.91 8.05 -1.83
N LYS A 381 -11.47 9.24 -2.11
CA LYS A 381 -12.92 9.48 -2.10
C LYS A 381 -13.61 8.60 -3.14
N LYS A 382 -14.85 8.21 -2.88
CA LYS A 382 -15.68 7.51 -3.85
C LYS A 382 -16.19 8.50 -4.91
N PRO A 383 -15.85 8.34 -6.19
CA PRO A 383 -16.30 9.26 -7.23
C PRO A 383 -17.76 9.01 -7.63
N THR A 384 -18.47 10.07 -7.95
CA THR A 384 -19.69 10.05 -8.76
C THR A 384 -19.40 10.77 -10.06
N VAL A 385 -19.30 10.04 -11.16
CA VAL A 385 -19.04 10.60 -12.49
C VAL A 385 -20.35 10.79 -13.22
N ARG A 386 -20.65 12.04 -13.58
CA ARG A 386 -21.78 12.44 -14.38
C ARG A 386 -21.32 13.09 -15.67
N TYR A 387 -22.04 12.89 -16.74
CA TYR A 387 -21.70 13.48 -18.03
C TYR A 387 -22.96 13.79 -18.84
N SER A 388 -22.85 14.75 -19.73
CA SER A 388 -23.93 15.17 -20.61
C SER A 388 -23.41 15.57 -21.99
N ASN A 389 -24.30 15.47 -23.00
CA ASN A 389 -24.04 15.95 -24.36
C ASN A 389 -24.62 17.36 -24.60
N THR A 390 -24.95 18.09 -23.55
CA THR A 390 -25.51 19.43 -23.62
C THR A 390 -24.39 20.48 -23.73
N VAL A 391 -24.81 21.75 -23.89
CA VAL A 391 -23.85 22.87 -23.96
C VAL A 391 -23.08 23.04 -22.63
N SER A 392 -21.89 23.60 -22.74
CA SER A 392 -20.95 23.75 -21.60
C SER A 392 -21.57 24.52 -20.42
N SER A 393 -22.39 25.56 -20.72
CA SER A 393 -23.08 26.34 -19.67
C SER A 393 -24.05 25.49 -18.85
N GLU A 394 -24.77 24.56 -19.48
CA GLU A 394 -25.69 23.65 -18.79
C GLU A 394 -24.93 22.61 -17.95
N ILE A 395 -23.82 22.08 -18.47
CA ILE A 395 -22.94 21.17 -17.70
C ILE A 395 -22.38 21.88 -16.46
N ILE A 396 -21.92 23.12 -16.60
CA ILE A 396 -21.46 23.94 -15.49
C ILE A 396 -22.56 24.19 -14.48
N THR A 397 -23.76 24.61 -14.97
CA THR A 397 -24.90 24.85 -14.09
C THR A 397 -25.28 23.62 -13.27
N ASN A 398 -25.40 22.47 -13.94
CA ASN A 398 -25.77 21.23 -13.27
C ASN A 398 -24.67 20.77 -12.29
N GLY A 399 -23.41 20.87 -12.70
CA GLY A 399 -22.28 20.48 -11.85
C GLY A 399 -22.10 21.39 -10.62
N VAL A 400 -22.30 22.69 -10.78
CA VAL A 400 -22.25 23.65 -9.66
C VAL A 400 -23.44 23.43 -8.71
N LYS A 401 -24.66 23.23 -9.23
CA LYS A 401 -25.83 22.93 -8.39
C LYS A 401 -25.65 21.65 -7.62
N ASP A 402 -25.25 20.57 -8.28
CA ASP A 402 -24.95 19.29 -7.65
C ASP A 402 -23.90 19.41 -6.52
N PHE A 403 -22.83 20.16 -6.80
CA PHE A 403 -21.78 20.37 -5.82
C PHE A 403 -22.29 21.18 -4.62
N LEU A 404 -22.98 22.28 -4.85
CA LEU A 404 -23.53 23.10 -3.78
C LEU A 404 -24.60 22.36 -2.97
N ASP A 405 -25.46 21.56 -3.61
CA ASP A 405 -26.45 20.75 -2.92
C ASP A 405 -25.82 19.68 -2.03
N SER A 406 -24.76 19.04 -2.52
CA SER A 406 -24.12 17.93 -1.82
C SER A 406 -23.09 18.36 -0.76
N TYR A 407 -22.36 19.47 -0.99
CA TYR A 407 -21.15 19.81 -0.23
C TYR A 407 -21.14 21.22 0.38
N THR A 408 -22.23 21.99 0.29
CA THR A 408 -22.28 23.36 0.87
C THR A 408 -21.95 23.38 2.37
N GLN A 409 -22.37 22.36 3.10
CA GLN A 409 -22.12 22.24 4.55
C GLN A 409 -20.90 21.40 4.88
N THR A 410 -20.17 20.91 3.89
CA THR A 410 -19.01 20.04 4.13
C THR A 410 -17.81 20.84 4.57
N LEU A 411 -17.39 20.61 5.81
CA LEU A 411 -16.27 21.25 6.46
C LEU A 411 -15.28 20.19 6.95
N TYR A 412 -14.20 20.00 6.22
CA TYR A 412 -13.18 19.01 6.56
C TYR A 412 -12.39 19.40 7.81
N MET A 413 -12.14 18.45 8.69
CA MET A 413 -11.47 18.65 9.97
C MET A 413 -12.12 19.77 10.81
N GLY A 414 -13.42 20.04 10.57
CA GLY A 414 -14.17 21.12 11.24
C GLY A 414 -13.76 22.55 10.84
N ARG A 415 -12.91 22.73 9.81
CA ARG A 415 -12.32 24.04 9.52
C ARG A 415 -12.04 24.37 8.05
N VAL A 416 -11.98 23.40 7.14
CA VAL A 416 -11.66 23.65 5.73
C VAL A 416 -12.83 23.25 4.83
N TRP A 417 -13.35 24.21 4.08
CA TRP A 417 -14.49 24.01 3.21
C TRP A 417 -14.18 23.14 1.99
N ALA A 418 -15.11 22.27 1.61
CA ALA A 418 -15.07 21.54 0.35
C ALA A 418 -15.04 22.48 -0.86
N LYS A 419 -14.29 22.11 -1.91
CA LYS A 419 -14.05 22.94 -3.10
C LYS A 419 -14.37 22.22 -4.40
N LEU A 420 -14.80 23.02 -5.38
CA LEU A 420 -15.06 22.61 -6.76
C LEU A 420 -14.09 23.31 -7.70
N ALA A 421 -13.46 22.59 -8.61
CA ALA A 421 -12.66 23.18 -9.69
C ALA A 421 -13.38 23.09 -11.03
N ILE A 422 -13.41 24.19 -11.76
CA ILE A 422 -13.97 24.27 -13.12
C ILE A 422 -12.85 24.68 -14.08
N TYR A 423 -12.57 23.84 -15.07
CA TYR A 423 -11.56 24.09 -16.08
C TYR A 423 -12.17 24.81 -17.27
N CYS A 424 -11.83 26.06 -17.46
CA CYS A 424 -12.50 26.96 -18.42
C CYS A 424 -11.87 27.02 -19.82
N GLY A 425 -10.69 26.42 -19.99
CA GLY A 425 -10.00 26.37 -21.28
C GLY A 425 -9.31 27.67 -21.68
N LYS A 426 -10.06 28.79 -21.81
CA LYS A 426 -9.57 30.12 -22.22
C LYS A 426 -9.91 31.17 -21.16
N ILE A 427 -9.12 32.24 -21.10
CA ILE A 427 -9.32 33.35 -20.17
C ILE A 427 -10.63 34.09 -20.49
N GLU A 428 -10.90 34.34 -21.76
CA GLU A 428 -12.12 34.98 -22.21
C GLU A 428 -13.36 34.19 -21.79
N THR A 429 -13.36 32.90 -22.01
CA THR A 429 -14.46 32.01 -21.58
C THR A 429 -14.65 32.07 -20.05
N LEU A 430 -13.55 32.08 -19.29
CA LEU A 430 -13.64 32.21 -17.83
C LEU A 430 -14.30 33.53 -17.43
N GLU A 431 -13.85 34.66 -17.97
CA GLU A 431 -14.25 35.99 -17.54
C GLU A 431 -15.65 36.39 -18.06
N GLU A 432 -15.99 36.04 -19.33
CA GLU A 432 -17.17 36.53 -20.00
C GLU A 432 -18.36 35.58 -19.87
N GLU A 433 -18.14 34.27 -19.72
CA GLU A 433 -19.19 33.27 -19.73
C GLU A 433 -19.31 32.52 -18.39
N VAL A 434 -18.19 31.96 -17.88
CA VAL A 434 -18.24 31.05 -16.74
C VAL A 434 -18.40 31.79 -15.43
N TYR A 435 -17.59 32.84 -15.19
CA TYR A 435 -17.66 33.59 -13.96
C TYR A 435 -19.02 34.23 -13.70
N PRO A 436 -19.69 34.95 -14.67
CA PRO A 436 -21.01 35.49 -14.44
C PRO A 436 -22.05 34.41 -14.09
N LEU A 437 -22.03 33.29 -14.82
CA LEU A 437 -22.94 32.18 -14.58
C LEU A 437 -22.74 31.57 -13.16
N VAL A 438 -21.49 31.31 -12.79
CA VAL A 438 -21.18 30.71 -11.47
C VAL A 438 -21.49 31.70 -10.35
N ALA A 439 -21.27 33.01 -10.57
CA ALA A 439 -21.55 34.05 -9.58
C ALA A 439 -23.06 34.11 -9.28
N GLU A 440 -23.94 34.03 -10.30
CA GLU A 440 -25.38 33.96 -10.14
C GLU A 440 -25.78 32.72 -9.29
N LEU A 441 -25.28 31.52 -9.65
CA LEU A 441 -25.59 30.28 -8.94
C LEU A 441 -25.12 30.28 -7.47
N VAL A 442 -23.97 30.88 -7.20
CA VAL A 442 -23.41 31.02 -5.84
C VAL A 442 -24.29 32.01 -5.03
N GLN A 443 -24.73 33.09 -5.66
CA GLN A 443 -25.56 34.10 -5.04
C GLN A 443 -26.96 33.58 -4.72
N GLU A 444 -27.56 32.74 -5.62
CA GLU A 444 -28.81 32.01 -5.36
C GLU A 444 -28.77 31.17 -4.06
N ARG A 445 -27.60 30.72 -3.68
CA ARG A 445 -27.35 29.91 -2.44
C ARG A 445 -26.97 30.77 -1.24
N GLY A 446 -27.06 32.11 -1.33
CA GLY A 446 -26.75 33.02 -0.25
C GLY A 446 -25.25 33.18 0.04
N LEU A 447 -24.39 32.77 -0.85
CA LEU A 447 -22.93 32.94 -0.74
C LEU A 447 -22.50 34.22 -1.47
N ASN A 448 -21.50 34.92 -0.95
CA ASN A 448 -20.92 36.09 -1.61
C ASN A 448 -19.94 35.62 -2.72
N PRO A 449 -20.20 35.93 -4.00
CA PRO A 449 -19.31 35.51 -5.10
C PRO A 449 -17.85 35.99 -4.92
N ALA A 450 -17.63 37.18 -4.39
CA ALA A 450 -16.28 37.72 -4.18
C ALA A 450 -15.45 36.92 -3.18
N ASP A 451 -16.09 36.28 -2.18
CA ASP A 451 -15.43 35.42 -1.20
C ASP A 451 -15.39 33.94 -1.67
N ALA A 452 -16.44 33.50 -2.37
CA ALA A 452 -16.66 32.09 -2.66
C ALA A 452 -16.01 31.62 -3.98
N ILE A 453 -15.70 32.54 -4.91
CA ILE A 453 -15.16 32.20 -6.23
C ILE A 453 -13.75 32.73 -6.38
N LEU A 454 -12.80 31.88 -6.69
CA LEU A 454 -11.43 32.23 -7.04
C LEU A 454 -11.23 32.08 -8.55
N LYS A 455 -10.83 33.16 -9.23
CA LYS A 455 -10.35 33.11 -10.60
C LYS A 455 -8.84 32.98 -10.63
N TYR A 456 -8.29 31.97 -11.37
CA TYR A 456 -6.86 31.80 -11.46
C TYR A 456 -6.41 31.48 -12.86
N HIS A 457 -5.70 32.44 -13.49
CA HIS A 457 -5.13 32.37 -14.82
C HIS A 457 -3.89 33.23 -14.97
N GLY A 458 -3.08 32.99 -15.98
CA GLY A 458 -1.82 33.70 -16.21
C GLY A 458 -1.93 35.12 -16.82
N GLY A 459 -3.16 35.59 -17.04
CA GLY A 459 -3.42 36.91 -17.67
C GLY A 459 -3.20 36.93 -19.19
N ASN A 460 -3.78 37.92 -19.84
CA ASN A 460 -3.53 38.29 -21.23
C ASN A 460 -3.68 39.80 -21.43
N ALA A 461 -3.59 40.31 -22.66
CA ALA A 461 -3.68 41.74 -22.93
C ALA A 461 -5.01 42.40 -22.49
N LYS A 462 -6.12 41.65 -22.47
CA LYS A 462 -7.45 42.15 -22.10
C LYS A 462 -7.77 41.93 -20.60
N TYR A 463 -7.30 40.83 -20.05
CA TYR A 463 -7.57 40.43 -18.67
C TYR A 463 -6.25 40.19 -17.94
N PRO A 464 -5.82 41.12 -17.07
CA PRO A 464 -4.60 40.94 -16.28
C PRO A 464 -4.75 39.78 -15.28
N VAL A 465 -3.65 39.32 -14.73
CA VAL A 465 -3.65 38.33 -13.64
C VAL A 465 -4.47 38.87 -12.48
N PRO A 466 -5.47 38.14 -11.95
CA PRO A 466 -6.27 38.63 -10.83
C PRO A 466 -5.41 38.88 -9.60
N GLU A 467 -5.64 40.03 -8.96
CA GLU A 467 -4.87 40.47 -7.79
C GLU A 467 -5.03 39.48 -6.62
N GLY A 468 -3.91 39.07 -6.00
CA GLY A 468 -3.90 38.14 -4.88
C GLY A 468 -4.28 36.70 -5.22
N ALA A 469 -4.52 36.37 -6.51
CA ALA A 469 -4.97 35.03 -6.92
C ALA A 469 -3.96 33.92 -6.57
N GLU A 470 -2.67 34.19 -6.71
CA GLU A 470 -1.60 33.22 -6.39
C GLU A 470 -1.61 32.88 -4.89
N THR A 471 -1.70 33.90 -4.03
CA THR A 471 -1.74 33.72 -2.58
C THR A 471 -3.02 33.00 -2.15
N ALA A 472 -4.17 33.40 -2.72
CA ALA A 472 -5.46 32.75 -2.44
C ALA A 472 -5.44 31.26 -2.89
N PHE A 473 -4.85 30.99 -4.04
CA PHE A 473 -4.72 29.62 -4.57
C PHE A 473 -3.79 28.76 -3.70
N ALA A 474 -2.68 29.31 -3.24
CA ALA A 474 -1.76 28.62 -2.34
C ALA A 474 -2.35 28.35 -0.94
N SER A 475 -3.35 29.16 -0.53
CA SER A 475 -3.99 29.08 0.81
C SER A 475 -5.35 28.36 0.81
N LEU A 476 -5.72 27.69 -0.28
CA LEU A 476 -7.04 27.03 -0.41
C LEU A 476 -7.35 26.06 0.74
N ASP A 477 -6.37 25.30 1.21
CA ASP A 477 -6.54 24.29 2.28
C ASP A 477 -6.36 24.86 3.71
N THR A 478 -6.48 26.17 3.85
CA THR A 478 -6.40 26.84 5.17
C THR A 478 -7.80 27.22 5.69
N GLU A 479 -7.92 27.38 7.00
CA GLU A 479 -9.15 27.81 7.68
C GLU A 479 -9.61 29.22 7.26
N LEU A 480 -8.69 30.04 6.77
CA LEU A 480 -8.98 31.41 6.33
C LEU A 480 -9.64 31.45 4.96
N SER A 481 -9.54 30.39 4.18
CA SER A 481 -10.09 30.33 2.83
C SER A 481 -11.62 30.15 2.84
N LYS A 482 -12.35 31.14 2.37
CA LYS A 482 -13.80 31.08 2.14
C LYS A 482 -14.15 30.55 0.74
N VAL A 483 -13.15 30.30 -0.10
CA VAL A 483 -13.33 29.85 -1.47
C VAL A 483 -14.05 28.51 -1.50
N ARG A 484 -15.05 28.42 -2.39
CA ARG A 484 -15.85 27.21 -2.68
C ARG A 484 -15.63 26.71 -4.08
N ILE A 485 -15.45 27.60 -5.02
CA ILE A 485 -15.33 27.31 -6.44
C ILE A 485 -14.07 27.98 -6.98
N VAL A 486 -13.27 27.22 -7.70
CA VAL A 486 -12.03 27.68 -8.33
C VAL A 486 -12.19 27.57 -9.84
N LEU A 487 -12.06 28.69 -10.55
CA LEU A 487 -12.09 28.75 -12.00
C LEU A 487 -10.66 28.79 -12.56
N LEU A 488 -10.32 27.83 -13.39
CA LEU A 488 -8.94 27.57 -13.82
C LEU A 488 -8.76 27.68 -15.34
N VAL A 489 -7.70 28.36 -15.78
CA VAL A 489 -7.25 28.34 -17.17
C VAL A 489 -5.79 27.96 -17.22
N GLN A 490 -5.46 26.82 -17.86
CA GLN A 490 -4.12 26.25 -18.04
C GLN A 490 -3.31 26.03 -16.75
N ILE A 491 -3.89 26.25 -15.60
CA ILE A 491 -3.28 26.08 -14.27
C ILE A 491 -3.98 24.92 -13.56
N GLY A 492 -3.31 24.33 -12.59
CA GLY A 492 -3.88 23.24 -11.79
C GLY A 492 -3.99 21.89 -12.52
N LYS A 493 -3.34 21.74 -13.69
CA LYS A 493 -3.30 20.47 -14.44
C LYS A 493 -2.26 19.51 -13.86
N GLU A 494 -1.16 20.03 -13.37
CA GLU A 494 -0.06 19.27 -12.76
C GLU A 494 0.44 19.95 -11.49
N GLY A 495 1.02 19.19 -10.56
CA GLY A 495 1.66 19.70 -9.35
C GLY A 495 0.72 20.38 -8.32
N TRP A 496 -0.55 20.60 -8.65
CA TRP A 496 -1.50 21.20 -7.73
C TRP A 496 -1.99 20.20 -6.68
N ASP A 497 -1.78 20.53 -5.42
CA ASP A 497 -2.23 19.75 -4.28
C ASP A 497 -3.24 20.54 -3.46
N CYS A 498 -4.52 20.28 -3.68
CA CYS A 498 -5.62 20.78 -2.88
C CYS A 498 -6.40 19.60 -2.29
N LYS A 499 -6.21 19.32 -1.02
CA LYS A 499 -6.83 18.17 -0.34
C LYS A 499 -8.32 18.33 -0.19
N SER A 500 -8.80 19.56 0.03
CA SER A 500 -10.22 19.88 0.16
C SER A 500 -10.98 19.90 -1.17
N LEU A 501 -10.30 19.69 -2.31
CA LEU A 501 -10.95 19.55 -3.61
C LEU A 501 -11.90 18.33 -3.59
N THR A 502 -13.17 18.55 -3.89
CA THR A 502 -14.22 17.55 -3.76
C THR A 502 -15.02 17.40 -5.06
N GLY A 503 -14.90 18.37 -5.95
CA GLY A 503 -15.53 18.32 -7.26
C GLY A 503 -14.64 18.83 -8.39
N VAL A 504 -14.84 18.27 -9.61
CA VAL A 504 -14.19 18.71 -10.84
C VAL A 504 -15.21 18.77 -11.97
N ILE A 505 -15.18 19.86 -12.75
CA ILE A 505 -15.97 20.01 -13.98
C ILE A 505 -15.05 20.21 -15.18
N LEU A 506 -15.18 19.35 -16.19
CA LEU A 506 -14.54 19.45 -17.50
C LEU A 506 -15.62 19.65 -18.57
N PRO A 507 -16.06 20.89 -18.84
CA PRO A 507 -17.29 21.17 -19.56
C PRO A 507 -17.18 21.05 -21.09
N HIS A 508 -15.95 21.08 -21.66
CA HIS A 508 -15.75 20.90 -23.10
C HIS A 508 -14.39 20.24 -23.40
N GLU A 509 -14.24 19.75 -24.63
CA GLU A 509 -12.97 19.18 -25.10
C GLU A 509 -11.88 20.25 -25.16
N GLY A 510 -10.62 19.88 -24.88
CA GLY A 510 -9.46 20.79 -24.93
C GLY A 510 -9.22 21.62 -23.68
N VAL A 511 -10.06 21.49 -22.64
CA VAL A 511 -9.79 22.11 -21.31
C VAL A 511 -8.55 21.48 -20.64
N CYS A 512 -8.28 20.21 -20.96
CA CYS A 512 -7.03 19.54 -20.61
C CYS A 512 -6.57 18.62 -21.74
N PRO A 513 -5.29 18.26 -21.82
CA PRO A 513 -4.81 17.26 -22.79
C PRO A 513 -5.55 15.94 -22.64
N ARG A 514 -5.78 15.23 -23.76
CA ARG A 514 -6.54 13.97 -23.78
C ARG A 514 -5.92 12.89 -22.87
N ASN A 515 -4.61 12.79 -22.83
CA ASN A 515 -3.89 11.87 -21.94
C ASN A 515 -4.03 12.21 -20.45
N MET A 516 -4.44 13.41 -20.11
CA MET A 516 -4.56 13.91 -18.74
C MET A 516 -5.99 13.95 -18.19
N VAL A 517 -7.01 13.52 -18.96
CA VAL A 517 -8.42 13.59 -18.53
C VAL A 517 -8.63 12.80 -17.24
N LEU A 518 -8.13 11.57 -17.17
CA LEU A 518 -8.21 10.74 -15.96
C LEU A 518 -7.54 11.42 -14.75
N GLN A 519 -6.33 11.92 -14.92
CA GLN A 519 -5.60 12.58 -13.84
C GLN A 519 -6.28 13.86 -13.36
N THR A 520 -6.76 14.67 -14.30
CA THR A 520 -7.45 15.93 -13.98
C THR A 520 -8.78 15.67 -13.30
N ALA A 521 -9.58 14.75 -13.82
CA ALA A 521 -10.86 14.36 -13.24
C ALA A 521 -10.69 13.75 -11.82
N CYS A 522 -9.69 12.90 -11.62
CA CYS A 522 -9.49 12.22 -10.35
C CYS A 522 -8.77 13.06 -9.27
N ARG A 523 -8.44 14.33 -9.52
CA ARG A 523 -7.82 15.21 -8.50
C ARG A 523 -8.68 15.38 -7.26
N CYS A 524 -9.99 15.41 -7.41
CA CYS A 524 -10.93 15.53 -6.30
C CYS A 524 -11.04 14.27 -5.44
N LEU A 525 -10.40 13.17 -5.82
CA LEU A 525 -10.52 11.91 -5.10
C LEU A 525 -9.62 11.80 -3.86
N ARG A 526 -8.75 12.76 -3.59
CA ARG A 526 -7.89 12.72 -2.41
C ARG A 526 -8.72 12.78 -1.14
N GLN A 527 -8.56 11.79 -0.26
CA GLN A 527 -9.21 11.77 1.04
C GLN A 527 -8.57 12.81 1.97
N VAL A 528 -9.39 13.55 2.69
CA VAL A 528 -8.95 14.58 3.65
C VAL A 528 -8.87 14.01 5.05
N GLU A 529 -9.91 13.30 5.47
CA GLU A 529 -10.03 12.74 6.82
C GLU A 529 -9.85 11.23 6.77
N LYS A 530 -8.88 10.72 7.51
CA LYS A 530 -8.68 9.27 7.63
C LYS A 530 -9.93 8.62 8.22
N GLN A 531 -10.30 7.45 7.72
CA GLN A 531 -11.44 6.63 8.20
C GLN A 531 -12.84 7.20 7.93
N GLN A 532 -12.99 8.21 7.08
CA GLN A 532 -14.30 8.68 6.64
C GLN A 532 -14.62 8.20 5.23
N HIS A 533 -15.88 7.87 4.98
CA HIS A 533 -16.39 7.58 3.64
C HIS A 533 -16.67 8.89 2.91
N GLU A 534 -15.62 9.51 2.39
CA GLU A 534 -15.75 10.73 1.61
C GLU A 534 -16.14 10.40 0.18
N THR A 535 -16.97 11.27 -0.40
CA THR A 535 -17.37 11.20 -1.81
C THR A 535 -16.85 12.40 -2.59
N ALA A 536 -16.79 12.28 -3.91
CA ALA A 536 -16.41 13.36 -4.80
C ALA A 536 -17.28 13.32 -6.06
N ILE A 537 -17.46 14.49 -6.70
CA ILE A 537 -18.27 14.63 -7.89
C ILE A 537 -17.42 15.03 -9.09
N ILE A 538 -17.66 14.39 -10.22
CA ILE A 538 -16.97 14.66 -11.48
C ILE A 538 -18.03 14.87 -12.55
N TRP A 539 -18.02 16.07 -13.16
CA TRP A 539 -18.90 16.41 -14.27
C TRP A 539 -18.11 16.59 -15.56
N LEU A 540 -18.54 15.93 -16.62
CA LEU A 540 -17.84 15.89 -17.90
C LEU A 540 -18.81 16.20 -19.05
N ASN A 541 -18.28 16.77 -20.15
CA ASN A 541 -18.99 16.63 -21.42
C ASN A 541 -18.83 15.21 -21.97
N GLN A 542 -19.62 14.83 -22.96
CA GLN A 542 -19.61 13.49 -23.53
C GLN A 542 -18.23 13.07 -24.05
N GLN A 543 -17.51 13.95 -24.72
CA GLN A 543 -16.18 13.65 -25.28
C GLN A 543 -15.15 13.33 -24.18
N ASN A 544 -15.11 14.14 -23.13
CA ASN A 544 -14.22 13.86 -21.98
C ASN A 544 -14.64 12.59 -21.24
N ALA A 545 -15.94 12.28 -21.16
CA ALA A 545 -16.43 11.04 -20.60
C ALA A 545 -15.99 9.82 -21.43
N ASP A 546 -16.05 9.90 -22.75
CA ASP A 546 -15.59 8.84 -23.64
C ASP A 546 -14.09 8.60 -23.51
N ILE A 547 -13.31 9.68 -23.40
CA ILE A 547 -11.85 9.60 -23.15
C ILE A 547 -11.59 8.97 -21.79
N LEU A 548 -12.26 9.44 -20.73
CA LEU A 548 -12.12 8.88 -19.39
C LEU A 548 -12.50 7.41 -19.36
N ASN A 549 -13.62 7.03 -19.97
CA ASN A 549 -14.06 5.63 -20.02
C ASN A 549 -13.05 4.74 -20.74
N LYS A 550 -12.49 5.22 -21.88
CA LYS A 550 -11.43 4.52 -22.58
C LYS A 550 -10.18 4.35 -21.72
N GLN A 551 -9.75 5.39 -21.04
CA GLN A 551 -8.61 5.34 -20.12
C GLN A 551 -8.85 4.38 -18.94
N LEU A 552 -10.04 4.41 -18.33
CA LEU A 552 -10.43 3.49 -17.27
C LEU A 552 -10.46 2.04 -17.74
N GLN A 553 -11.00 1.77 -18.94
CA GLN A 553 -11.02 0.44 -19.53
C GLN A 553 -9.62 -0.08 -19.84
N GLN A 554 -8.78 0.76 -20.43
CA GLN A 554 -7.40 0.39 -20.78
C GLN A 554 -6.53 0.20 -19.54
N GLN A 555 -6.65 1.08 -18.57
CA GLN A 555 -5.73 1.18 -17.44
C GLN A 555 -6.19 0.39 -16.22
N GLN A 556 -7.48 0.33 -15.98
CA GLN A 556 -8.06 -0.29 -14.78
C GLN A 556 -8.97 -1.47 -15.09
N ASN A 557 -9.23 -1.73 -16.37
CA ASN A 557 -10.17 -2.73 -16.86
C ASN A 557 -11.60 -2.57 -16.27
N ILE A 558 -12.01 -1.32 -16.06
CA ILE A 558 -13.34 -0.92 -15.57
C ILE A 558 -13.94 0.16 -16.47
N SER A 559 -15.27 0.29 -16.44
CA SER A 559 -16.01 1.38 -17.09
C SER A 559 -16.38 2.48 -16.08
N ILE A 560 -16.80 3.66 -16.59
CA ILE A 560 -17.42 4.70 -15.74
C ILE A 560 -18.66 4.15 -15.03
N GLU A 561 -19.44 3.29 -15.67
CA GLU A 561 -20.60 2.67 -15.04
C GLU A 561 -20.20 1.75 -13.88
N GLU A 562 -19.16 0.96 -14.04
CA GLU A 562 -18.61 0.12 -12.95
C GLU A 562 -18.05 0.99 -11.83
N LEU A 563 -17.36 2.08 -12.17
CA LEU A 563 -16.86 3.05 -11.20
C LEU A 563 -18.02 3.70 -10.39
N ASN A 564 -19.13 4.05 -11.06
CA ASN A 564 -20.33 4.59 -10.42
C ASN A 564 -21.13 3.53 -9.65
N ARG A 565 -21.12 2.27 -10.06
CA ARG A 565 -21.80 1.17 -9.34
C ARG A 565 -21.25 0.95 -7.94
N THR A 566 -20.00 1.28 -7.71
CA THR A 566 -19.46 1.34 -6.34
C THR A 566 -20.17 2.41 -5.49
N ASN A 567 -20.89 3.34 -6.11
CA ASN A 567 -21.67 4.40 -5.46
C ASN A 567 -23.20 4.24 -5.57
N ASN A 568 -23.71 3.47 -6.53
CA ASN A 568 -25.16 3.31 -6.77
C ASN A 568 -25.78 2.17 -5.95
N ALA A 569 -25.15 1.69 -4.91
CA ALA A 569 -25.84 0.94 -3.89
C ALA A 569 -26.90 1.88 -3.29
N GLN A 570 -28.18 1.55 -3.48
CA GLN A 570 -29.27 2.25 -2.79
C GLN A 570 -28.93 2.25 -1.29
N THR A 571 -28.73 3.43 -0.75
CA THR A 571 -28.39 3.60 0.66
C THR A 571 -29.62 4.00 1.46
N THR A 572 -29.68 3.55 2.68
CA THR A 572 -30.70 3.98 3.65
C THR A 572 -29.99 4.58 4.85
N MET A 573 -30.55 5.68 5.34
CA MET A 573 -30.09 6.27 6.60
C MET A 573 -30.64 5.47 7.78
N LEU A 574 -29.77 4.89 8.58
CA LEU A 574 -30.14 4.21 9.81
C LEU A 574 -29.88 5.11 11.01
N GLN A 575 -30.89 5.28 11.85
CA GLN A 575 -30.71 5.88 13.16
C GLN A 575 -29.99 4.89 14.07
N ARG A 576 -29.03 5.39 14.79
CA ARG A 576 -28.30 4.64 15.81
C ARG A 576 -28.63 5.22 17.18
N TYR A 577 -28.83 4.35 18.13
CA TYR A 577 -29.17 4.72 19.50
C TYR A 577 -28.09 4.18 20.43
N ASN A 578 -27.35 5.06 21.10
CA ASN A 578 -26.55 4.61 22.22
C ASN A 578 -27.45 4.45 23.45
N ARG A 579 -27.16 3.49 24.30
CA ARG A 579 -27.95 3.16 25.46
C ARG A 579 -27.22 3.45 26.78
N MET A 580 -26.26 4.37 26.74
CA MET A 580 -25.42 4.71 27.92
C MET A 580 -26.22 5.26 29.09
N GLU A 581 -27.39 5.85 28.85
CA GLU A 581 -28.29 6.29 29.90
C GLU A 581 -28.97 5.12 30.62
N ARG A 582 -29.07 3.96 29.98
CA ARG A 582 -29.69 2.73 30.46
C ARG A 582 -28.71 1.68 30.92
N GLN A 583 -27.52 1.69 30.32
CA GLN A 583 -26.48 0.71 30.59
C GLN A 583 -25.15 1.38 30.88
N GLN A 584 -24.46 0.89 31.89
CA GLN A 584 -23.07 1.28 32.11
C GLN A 584 -22.19 0.58 31.09
N VAL A 585 -21.73 1.31 30.09
CA VAL A 585 -20.84 0.77 29.04
C VAL A 585 -19.56 0.28 29.68
N PRO A 586 -19.14 -0.97 29.40
CA PRO A 586 -17.95 -1.54 30.01
C PRO A 586 -16.67 -0.80 29.59
N GLN A 587 -15.81 -0.60 30.58
CA GLN A 587 -14.44 -0.14 30.40
C GLN A 587 -13.52 -1.25 30.90
N ILE A 588 -12.75 -1.84 29.96
CA ILE A 588 -11.98 -3.05 30.24
C ILE A 588 -10.53 -2.69 30.46
N ASP A 589 -10.02 -3.05 31.63
CA ASP A 589 -8.59 -2.98 31.91
C ASP A 589 -7.92 -4.29 31.47
N PHE A 590 -6.86 -4.18 30.71
CA PHE A 590 -6.08 -5.33 30.24
C PHE A 590 -4.61 -4.92 30.05
N TYR A 591 -3.76 -5.91 29.82
CA TYR A 591 -2.34 -5.69 29.53
C TYR A 591 -2.04 -6.03 28.07
N GLN A 592 -1.36 -5.12 27.41
CA GLN A 592 -0.99 -5.23 26.02
C GLN A 592 0.50 -5.52 25.89
N LEU A 593 0.86 -6.53 25.10
CA LEU A 593 2.24 -6.72 24.68
C LEU A 593 2.61 -5.62 23.68
N LYS A 594 3.71 -4.92 23.96
CA LYS A 594 4.32 -3.97 23.06
C LYS A 594 5.76 -4.41 22.81
N VAL A 595 6.08 -4.65 21.56
CA VAL A 595 7.43 -4.91 21.12
C VAL A 595 7.98 -3.61 20.55
N THR A 596 9.08 -3.13 21.11
CA THR A 596 9.80 -1.94 20.66
C THR A 596 11.17 -2.35 20.16
N TYR A 597 11.62 -1.71 19.07
CA TYR A 597 12.93 -1.95 18.48
C TYR A 597 13.83 -0.79 18.85
N GLU A 598 14.88 -1.06 19.61
CA GLU A 598 15.76 -0.01 20.15
C GLU A 598 16.88 0.35 19.18
N THR A 599 17.50 -0.65 18.56
CA THR A 599 18.61 -0.44 17.61
C THR A 599 18.60 -1.49 16.54
N LEU A 600 19.07 -1.11 15.35
CA LEU A 600 19.42 -2.06 14.32
C LEU A 600 20.90 -2.42 14.49
N THR A 601 21.18 -3.68 14.74
CA THR A 601 22.55 -4.20 14.75
C THR A 601 22.89 -4.79 13.39
N ILE A 602 24.06 -4.45 12.90
CA ILE A 602 24.66 -5.09 11.74
C ILE A 602 25.87 -5.87 12.24
N GLU A 603 25.80 -7.18 12.13
CA GLU A 603 27.01 -7.96 12.22
C GLU A 603 27.79 -7.79 10.92
N GLU A 604 28.94 -7.13 10.99
CA GLU A 604 29.85 -7.04 9.86
C GLU A 604 30.21 -8.45 9.38
N ALA A 605 30.34 -8.61 8.05
CA ALA A 605 30.78 -9.89 7.45
C ALA A 605 32.26 -10.20 7.74
N ASN A 606 32.83 -9.67 8.82
CA ASN A 606 34.26 -9.67 9.11
C ASN A 606 34.80 -11.06 9.47
N ASP A 607 33.95 -12.02 9.74
CA ASP A 607 34.41 -13.39 10.07
C ASP A 607 33.62 -14.45 9.28
N VAL A 608 33.72 -14.39 7.96
CA VAL A 608 33.11 -15.37 7.04
C VAL A 608 33.58 -16.80 7.39
N ALA A 609 34.86 -16.99 7.79
CA ALA A 609 35.36 -18.29 8.14
C ALA A 609 34.64 -18.90 9.35
N ALA A 610 34.46 -18.11 10.43
CA ALA A 610 33.74 -18.57 11.61
C ALA A 610 32.27 -18.85 11.32
N ARG A 611 31.63 -18.03 10.46
CA ARG A 611 30.24 -18.24 10.03
C ARG A 611 30.08 -19.53 9.21
N LEU A 612 31.02 -19.84 8.32
CA LEU A 612 31.02 -21.06 7.53
C LEU A 612 31.30 -22.33 8.36
N GLN A 613 31.86 -22.18 9.54
CA GLN A 613 32.17 -23.29 10.47
C GLN A 613 31.08 -23.53 11.52
N LYS A 614 29.98 -22.76 11.49
CA LYS A 614 28.85 -22.97 12.41
C LYS A 614 28.15 -24.32 12.11
N ASP A 615 27.74 -24.99 13.16
CA ASP A 615 27.06 -26.30 13.06
C ASP A 615 25.71 -26.23 12.32
N ASP A 616 25.12 -25.04 12.18
CA ASP A 616 23.85 -24.81 11.49
C ASP A 616 23.99 -24.72 9.96
N ILE A 617 25.18 -24.73 9.40
CA ILE A 617 25.39 -24.74 7.93
C ILE A 617 24.80 -26.01 7.31
N LEU A 618 24.94 -27.14 7.99
CA LEU A 618 24.43 -28.42 7.53
C LEU A 618 22.98 -28.62 7.97
N VAL A 619 22.09 -28.34 7.07
CA VAL A 619 20.64 -28.51 7.29
C VAL A 619 20.20 -29.89 6.85
N SER A 620 19.72 -30.69 7.79
CA SER A 620 19.18 -32.03 7.48
C SER A 620 17.79 -31.95 6.84
N THR A 621 17.50 -32.76 5.86
CA THR A 621 16.16 -32.97 5.36
C THR A 621 15.32 -33.65 6.46
N GLY A 622 14.15 -33.06 6.76
CA GLY A 622 13.16 -33.76 7.58
C GLY A 622 12.70 -35.03 6.87
N GLN A 623 12.56 -36.13 7.60
CA GLN A 623 12.01 -37.35 7.04
C GLN A 623 10.59 -37.08 6.53
N GLN A 624 10.38 -37.18 5.22
CA GLN A 624 9.03 -37.18 4.66
C GLN A 624 8.36 -38.52 4.98
N LEU A 625 7.43 -38.49 5.93
CA LEU A 625 6.53 -39.62 6.18
C LEU A 625 5.40 -39.58 5.14
N VAL A 626 5.38 -40.60 4.28
CA VAL A 626 4.28 -40.77 3.34
C VAL A 626 3.22 -41.65 3.99
N HIS A 627 2.03 -41.12 4.15
CA HIS A 627 0.85 -41.84 4.65
C HIS A 627 0.06 -42.37 3.47
N GLU A 628 0.01 -43.67 3.32
CA GLU A 628 -0.83 -44.32 2.30
C GLU A 628 -2.21 -44.57 2.87
N GLN A 629 -3.24 -44.08 2.20
CA GLN A 629 -4.63 -44.20 2.59
C GLN A 629 -5.43 -44.87 1.50
N ASP A 630 -6.44 -45.66 1.88
CA ASP A 630 -7.42 -46.15 0.94
C ASP A 630 -8.45 -45.09 0.51
N LEU A 631 -9.29 -45.39 -0.45
CA LEU A 631 -10.35 -44.50 -0.96
C LEU A 631 -11.39 -44.07 0.11
N THR A 632 -11.38 -44.73 1.27
CA THR A 632 -12.25 -44.42 2.42
C THR A 632 -11.54 -43.55 3.49
N GLY A 633 -10.27 -43.17 3.24
CA GLY A 633 -9.46 -42.37 4.17
C GLY A 633 -8.79 -43.22 5.30
N LYS A 634 -8.91 -44.54 5.25
CA LYS A 634 -8.27 -45.42 6.23
C LYS A 634 -6.79 -45.57 5.90
N GLN A 635 -5.95 -45.24 6.86
CA GLN A 635 -4.50 -45.34 6.74
C GLN A 635 -4.07 -46.79 6.59
N LEU A 636 -3.43 -47.12 5.46
CA LEU A 636 -2.96 -48.47 5.13
C LEU A 636 -1.54 -48.68 5.58
N ALA A 637 -0.67 -47.69 5.36
CA ALA A 637 0.73 -47.77 5.74
C ALA A 637 1.31 -46.38 5.98
N THR A 638 2.37 -46.32 6.76
CA THR A 638 3.25 -45.14 6.88
C THR A 638 4.66 -45.60 6.61
N TYR A 639 5.31 -45.04 5.61
CA TYR A 639 6.70 -45.36 5.31
C TYR A 639 7.50 -44.08 5.02
N THR A 640 8.79 -44.15 5.23
CA THR A 640 9.71 -43.10 4.89
C THR A 640 10.04 -43.19 3.42
N GLN A 641 9.74 -42.18 2.62
CA GLN A 641 10.12 -42.18 1.22
C GLN A 641 11.61 -41.88 1.12
N GLU A 642 12.41 -42.83 0.76
CA GLU A 642 13.81 -42.63 0.37
C GLU A 642 13.83 -42.09 -1.06
N GLN A 643 14.17 -40.83 -1.25
CA GLN A 643 14.46 -40.29 -2.58
C GLN A 643 15.76 -40.89 -3.10
N GLU A 644 15.76 -41.38 -4.33
CA GLU A 644 16.99 -41.90 -4.95
C GLU A 644 17.99 -40.76 -5.16
N GLU A 645 19.24 -40.98 -4.73
CA GLU A 645 20.36 -40.06 -4.89
C GLU A 645 20.91 -40.18 -6.33
N THR A 646 20.26 -39.49 -7.25
CA THR A 646 20.54 -39.57 -8.71
C THR A 646 21.21 -38.32 -9.27
N GLN A 647 21.16 -37.20 -8.55
CA GLN A 647 21.69 -35.93 -9.06
C GLN A 647 23.22 -35.90 -8.90
N VAL A 648 23.94 -35.93 -10.01
CA VAL A 648 25.40 -35.81 -10.06
C VAL A 648 25.89 -34.50 -9.49
N ALA A 649 26.90 -34.56 -8.60
CA ALA A 649 27.45 -33.41 -7.94
C ALA A 649 28.94 -33.26 -8.25
N THR A 650 29.35 -32.09 -8.74
CA THR A 650 30.78 -31.72 -8.79
C THR A 650 31.01 -30.49 -7.93
N TYR A 651 32.15 -30.43 -7.26
CA TYR A 651 32.47 -29.30 -6.37
C TYR A 651 32.43 -27.96 -7.11
N ARG A 652 32.97 -27.90 -8.32
CA ARG A 652 32.95 -26.68 -9.13
C ARG A 652 31.56 -26.25 -9.53
N GLN A 653 30.70 -27.17 -9.90
CA GLN A 653 29.31 -26.89 -10.25
C GLN A 653 28.49 -26.45 -9.03
N TRP A 654 28.77 -27.05 -7.87
CA TRP A 654 28.14 -26.62 -6.62
C TRP A 654 28.52 -25.18 -6.23
N LEU A 655 29.80 -24.82 -6.31
CA LEU A 655 30.24 -23.42 -6.11
C LEU A 655 29.59 -22.48 -7.12
N TYR A 656 29.53 -22.88 -8.39
CA TYR A 656 28.87 -22.08 -9.41
C TYR A 656 27.38 -21.89 -9.12
N THR A 657 26.69 -22.89 -8.58
CA THR A 657 25.30 -22.81 -8.16
C THR A 657 25.14 -21.80 -7.01
N ILE A 658 26.07 -21.79 -6.04
CA ILE A 658 26.07 -20.81 -4.94
C ILE A 658 26.21 -19.39 -5.50
N VAL A 659 27.17 -19.17 -6.42
CA VAL A 659 27.36 -17.87 -7.08
C VAL A 659 26.09 -17.45 -7.82
N LYS A 660 25.53 -18.34 -8.62
CA LYS A 660 24.30 -18.09 -9.38
C LYS A 660 23.12 -17.75 -8.47
N GLU A 661 22.95 -18.50 -7.39
CA GLU A 661 21.88 -18.28 -6.42
C GLU A 661 22.13 -17.04 -5.53
N SER A 662 23.38 -16.58 -5.41
CA SER A 662 23.73 -15.32 -4.72
C SER A 662 23.51 -14.11 -5.63
N PHE A 663 23.17 -14.37 -6.90
CA PHE A 663 22.97 -13.32 -7.89
C PHE A 663 24.23 -12.44 -8.07
N ASP A 664 25.40 -13.08 -8.09
CA ASP A 664 26.73 -12.48 -8.14
C ASP A 664 27.13 -11.63 -6.91
N GLY A 665 26.32 -11.64 -5.83
CA GLY A 665 26.71 -11.02 -4.55
C GLY A 665 27.85 -11.72 -3.85
N VAL A 666 28.03 -13.03 -4.17
CA VAL A 666 29.22 -13.80 -3.81
C VAL A 666 29.93 -14.18 -5.09
N LYS A 667 31.15 -13.77 -5.28
CA LYS A 667 31.93 -14.11 -6.48
C LYS A 667 32.62 -15.45 -6.32
N MET A 668 32.93 -16.09 -7.44
CA MET A 668 33.63 -17.35 -7.46
C MET A 668 35.00 -17.28 -6.72
N GLN A 669 35.68 -16.14 -6.80
CA GLN A 669 36.93 -15.87 -6.12
C GLN A 669 36.77 -15.87 -4.59
N ASP A 670 35.65 -15.31 -4.10
CA ASP A 670 35.33 -15.26 -2.67
C ASP A 670 35.15 -16.69 -2.12
N LEU A 671 34.37 -17.52 -2.83
CA LEU A 671 34.22 -18.94 -2.43
C LEU A 671 35.52 -19.73 -2.50
N GLN A 672 36.35 -19.47 -3.51
CA GLN A 672 37.66 -20.15 -3.65
C GLN A 672 38.62 -19.84 -2.51
N ALA A 673 38.56 -18.63 -1.94
CA ALA A 673 39.36 -18.26 -0.76
C ALA A 673 39.05 -19.14 0.45
N TYR A 674 37.82 -19.69 0.54
CA TYR A 674 37.39 -20.55 1.65
C TYR A 674 37.27 -22.04 1.25
N THR A 675 38.03 -22.48 0.23
CA THR A 675 37.99 -23.88 -0.25
C THR A 675 38.32 -24.89 0.84
N THR A 676 39.17 -24.57 1.78
CA THR A 676 39.53 -25.45 2.92
C THR A 676 38.34 -25.72 3.85
N ILE A 677 37.36 -24.84 3.91
CA ILE A 677 36.13 -24.98 4.71
C ILE A 677 34.99 -25.55 3.84
N LEU A 678 34.82 -25.05 2.62
CA LEU A 678 33.72 -25.43 1.75
C LEU A 678 33.86 -26.83 1.17
N ARG A 679 35.07 -27.33 0.90
CA ARG A 679 35.27 -28.69 0.36
C ARG A 679 34.82 -29.78 1.35
N PRO A 680 35.17 -29.77 2.65
CA PRO A 680 34.62 -30.67 3.63
C PRO A 680 33.07 -30.64 3.70
N ILE A 681 32.45 -29.44 3.65
CA ILE A 681 30.99 -29.31 3.61
C ILE A 681 30.43 -30.01 2.37
N PHE A 682 31.02 -29.80 1.18
CA PHE A 682 30.62 -30.47 -0.04
C PHE A 682 30.75 -31.97 0.04
N GLU A 683 31.87 -32.50 0.60
CA GLU A 683 32.10 -33.94 0.78
C GLU A 683 31.06 -34.56 1.72
N GLN A 684 30.62 -33.81 2.74
CA GLN A 684 29.64 -34.28 3.71
C GLN A 684 28.20 -34.32 3.13
N ILE A 685 27.83 -33.37 2.26
CA ILE A 685 26.52 -33.29 1.63
C ILE A 685 26.43 -34.14 0.35
N THR A 686 27.46 -34.89 -0.01
CA THR A 686 27.52 -35.76 -1.18
C THR A 686 27.94 -37.17 -0.80
N VAL A 687 27.51 -38.13 -1.59
CA VAL A 687 27.91 -39.55 -1.47
C VAL A 687 28.47 -40.04 -2.79
N GLU A 688 29.32 -41.05 -2.75
CA GLU A 688 29.91 -41.69 -3.93
C GLU A 688 29.14 -42.97 -4.24
N LYS A 689 28.55 -43.05 -5.43
CA LYS A 689 27.82 -44.22 -5.96
C LYS A 689 28.41 -44.59 -7.32
N ASP A 690 28.82 -45.83 -7.48
CA ASP A 690 29.33 -46.38 -8.76
C ASP A 690 30.41 -45.50 -9.43
N GLY A 691 31.32 -44.90 -8.61
CA GLY A 691 32.37 -44.00 -9.09
C GLY A 691 31.91 -42.60 -9.48
N THR A 692 30.63 -42.30 -9.25
CA THR A 692 30.06 -40.96 -9.49
C THR A 692 29.62 -40.36 -8.18
N ARG A 693 29.96 -39.07 -7.95
CA ARG A 693 29.54 -38.36 -6.76
C ARG A 693 28.13 -37.72 -6.98
N CYS A 694 27.22 -38.00 -6.04
CA CYS A 694 25.82 -37.54 -6.09
C CYS A 694 25.50 -36.76 -4.80
N TYR A 695 24.51 -35.84 -4.86
CA TYR A 695 23.99 -35.18 -3.67
C TYR A 695 23.31 -36.19 -2.74
N SER A 696 23.62 -36.09 -1.45
CA SER A 696 22.96 -36.90 -0.42
C SER A 696 21.57 -36.36 -0.10
N ASN A 697 20.59 -37.24 0.01
CA ASN A 697 19.23 -36.93 0.41
C ASN A 697 19.08 -36.59 1.91
N LYS A 698 20.13 -36.78 2.69
CA LYS A 698 20.17 -36.47 4.13
C LYS A 698 20.19 -34.97 4.40
N TYR A 699 20.59 -34.17 3.42
CA TYR A 699 20.77 -32.75 3.58
C TYR A 699 19.90 -31.94 2.60
N ASP A 700 19.29 -30.87 3.09
CA ASP A 700 18.60 -29.91 2.27
C ASP A 700 19.61 -29.04 1.50
N GLN A 701 19.87 -29.40 0.26
CA GLN A 701 20.89 -28.76 -0.58
C GLN A 701 20.63 -27.26 -0.78
N ALA A 702 19.37 -26.85 -0.89
CA ALA A 702 19.00 -25.46 -1.08
C ALA A 702 19.27 -24.63 0.19
N GLN A 703 18.91 -25.18 1.35
CA GLN A 703 19.16 -24.56 2.64
C GLN A 703 20.65 -24.46 2.97
N VAL A 704 21.42 -25.51 2.70
CA VAL A 704 22.88 -25.48 2.89
C VAL A 704 23.50 -24.37 2.04
N ARG A 705 23.17 -24.29 0.76
CA ARG A 705 23.65 -23.20 -0.10
C ARG A 705 23.21 -21.83 0.37
N SER A 706 21.97 -21.71 0.86
CA SER A 706 21.45 -20.46 1.44
C SER A 706 22.27 -20.03 2.66
N ARG A 707 22.56 -20.95 3.60
CA ARG A 707 23.40 -20.67 4.77
C ARG A 707 24.82 -20.27 4.42
N ILE A 708 25.40 -20.90 3.38
CA ILE A 708 26.72 -20.50 2.88
C ILE A 708 26.68 -19.08 2.33
N ARG A 709 25.67 -18.74 1.51
CA ARG A 709 25.51 -17.36 1.00
C ARG A 709 25.38 -16.35 2.14
N GLN A 710 24.55 -16.65 3.14
CA GLN A 710 24.34 -15.79 4.31
C GLN A 710 25.65 -15.51 5.09
N ALA A 711 26.60 -16.43 5.07
CA ALA A 711 27.90 -16.22 5.73
C ALA A 711 28.70 -15.07 5.12
N PHE A 712 28.47 -14.75 3.83
CA PHE A 712 29.17 -13.67 3.12
C PHE A 712 28.44 -12.32 3.21
N PHE A 713 27.19 -12.29 3.68
CA PHE A 713 26.43 -11.06 3.79
C PHE A 713 26.39 -10.54 5.22
N ALA A 714 26.32 -9.22 5.35
CA ALA A 714 26.06 -8.59 6.64
C ALA A 714 24.67 -8.98 7.17
N LEU A 715 24.61 -9.45 8.40
CA LEU A 715 23.34 -9.74 9.06
C LEU A 715 22.77 -8.44 9.64
N ARG A 716 21.55 -8.11 9.27
CA ARG A 716 20.82 -6.96 9.79
C ARG A 716 19.78 -7.45 10.79
N ASP A 717 19.90 -7.01 12.02
CA ASP A 717 19.01 -7.42 13.10
C ASP A 717 18.61 -6.23 13.97
N PHE A 718 17.38 -6.26 14.50
CA PHE A 718 16.90 -5.30 15.47
C PHE A 718 16.98 -5.90 16.87
N GLN A 719 17.43 -5.08 17.85
CA GLN A 719 17.25 -5.41 19.23
C GLN A 719 15.82 -5.06 19.64
N ALA A 720 15.04 -6.10 19.89
CA ALA A 720 13.65 -5.96 20.31
C ALA A 720 13.55 -6.01 21.83
N LYS A 721 12.73 -5.11 22.40
CA LYS A 721 12.39 -5.10 23.80
C LYS A 721 10.89 -5.35 23.96
N GLU A 722 10.56 -6.30 24.83
CA GLU A 722 9.19 -6.60 25.20
C GLU A 722 8.77 -5.79 26.42
N GLU A 723 7.66 -5.12 26.32
CA GLU A 723 7.01 -4.42 27.42
C GLU A 723 5.55 -4.85 27.51
N ILE A 724 5.09 -5.11 28.72
CA ILE A 724 3.68 -5.41 29.00
C ILE A 724 3.10 -4.17 29.66
N LEU A 725 2.29 -3.42 28.91
CA LEU A 725 1.74 -2.15 29.33
C LEU A 725 0.27 -2.30 29.74
N PRO A 726 -0.17 -1.67 30.83
CA PRO A 726 -1.58 -1.60 31.16
C PRO A 726 -2.29 -0.70 30.14
N GLU A 727 -3.42 -1.16 29.63
CA GLU A 727 -4.33 -0.40 28.79
C GLU A 727 -5.75 -0.48 29.34
N GLN A 728 -6.54 0.56 29.05
CA GLN A 728 -7.95 0.64 29.40
C GLN A 728 -8.72 0.97 28.12
N ALA A 729 -9.71 0.16 27.79
CA ALA A 729 -10.47 0.26 26.57
C ALA A 729 -11.96 0.42 26.81
N GLN A 730 -12.60 1.35 26.13
CA GLN A 730 -14.05 1.51 26.10
C GLN A 730 -14.63 0.72 24.93
N LEU A 731 -15.72 0.00 25.17
CA LEU A 731 -16.43 -0.74 24.11
C LEU A 731 -17.24 0.17 23.21
N LEU A 732 -17.59 1.36 23.68
CA LEU A 732 -18.27 2.38 22.87
C LEU A 732 -17.60 3.74 23.06
N ASN A 733 -16.84 4.15 22.08
CA ASN A 733 -16.19 5.46 22.06
C ASN A 733 -17.14 6.53 21.48
N ILE A 734 -17.71 7.33 22.38
CA ILE A 734 -18.67 8.37 22.02
C ILE A 734 -18.08 9.44 21.08
N ALA A 735 -16.79 9.73 21.15
CA ALA A 735 -16.17 10.69 20.26
C ALA A 735 -16.22 10.26 18.77
N ARG A 736 -16.32 8.95 18.50
CA ARG A 736 -16.46 8.38 17.16
C ARG A 736 -17.92 8.05 16.81
N TRP A 737 -18.84 8.26 17.73
CA TRP A 737 -20.25 7.97 17.53
C TRP A 737 -20.86 8.87 16.46
N LYS A 738 -21.52 8.26 15.47
CA LYS A 738 -22.24 8.97 14.40
C LYS A 738 -23.67 8.43 14.31
N THR A 739 -24.62 9.33 14.16
CA THR A 739 -26.02 9.03 13.89
C THR A 739 -26.69 10.19 13.15
N PRO A 740 -27.44 9.95 12.08
CA PRO A 740 -27.64 8.67 11.42
C PRO A 740 -26.41 8.18 10.66
N ILE A 741 -26.36 6.90 10.31
CA ILE A 741 -25.35 6.33 9.42
C ILE A 741 -25.95 5.94 8.08
N GLU A 742 -25.19 6.10 7.02
CA GLU A 742 -25.58 5.66 5.68
C GLU A 742 -25.18 4.20 5.48
N VAL A 743 -26.15 3.35 5.12
CA VAL A 743 -25.95 1.92 4.91
C VAL A 743 -26.51 1.50 3.57
N GLU A 744 -25.75 0.74 2.81
CA GLU A 744 -26.24 0.12 1.57
C GLU A 744 -27.39 -0.83 1.87
N ASN A 745 -28.49 -0.75 1.10
CA ASN A 745 -29.68 -1.59 1.31
C ASN A 745 -29.36 -3.08 1.25
N SER A 746 -28.45 -3.48 0.36
CA SER A 746 -27.97 -4.87 0.26
C SER A 746 -27.26 -5.36 1.52
N LYS A 747 -26.61 -4.46 2.24
CA LYS A 747 -25.89 -4.74 3.50
C LYS A 747 -26.82 -4.65 4.71
N LYS A 748 -27.87 -3.80 4.63
CA LYS A 748 -28.82 -3.60 5.74
C LYS A 748 -29.46 -4.91 6.16
N GLU A 749 -30.03 -5.67 5.24
CA GLU A 749 -30.68 -6.93 5.55
C GLU A 749 -29.73 -8.03 5.98
N LYS A 750 -28.51 -8.00 5.45
CA LYS A 750 -27.51 -9.04 5.70
C LYS A 750 -26.75 -8.86 7.02
N TYR A 751 -26.40 -7.62 7.35
CA TYR A 751 -25.46 -7.32 8.45
C TYR A 751 -26.10 -6.63 9.66
N TYR A 752 -27.35 -6.20 9.57
CA TYR A 752 -28.03 -5.57 10.71
C TYR A 752 -29.17 -6.45 11.23
N PRO A 753 -29.50 -6.35 12.51
CA PRO A 753 -30.63 -7.09 13.09
C PRO A 753 -31.96 -6.63 12.47
N ASN A 754 -33.01 -7.43 12.73
CA ASN A 754 -34.34 -7.08 12.27
C ASN A 754 -34.76 -5.71 12.82
N GLN A 755 -35.19 -4.83 11.93
CA GLN A 755 -35.61 -3.47 12.27
C GLN A 755 -36.71 -3.44 13.34
N LYS A 756 -37.60 -4.41 13.35
CA LYS A 756 -38.63 -4.50 14.35
C LYS A 756 -38.09 -4.70 15.78
N ALA A 757 -37.05 -5.53 15.92
CA ALA A 757 -36.39 -5.72 17.25
C ALA A 757 -35.74 -4.43 17.72
N VAL A 758 -35.09 -3.68 16.82
CA VAL A 758 -34.47 -2.38 17.14
C VAL A 758 -35.53 -1.38 17.58
N GLU A 759 -36.65 -1.29 16.86
CA GLU A 759 -37.77 -0.40 17.17
C GLU A 759 -38.44 -0.76 18.49
N ASP A 760 -38.64 -2.05 18.76
CA ASP A 760 -39.23 -2.52 20.00
C ASP A 760 -38.33 -2.18 21.19
N ILE A 761 -37.03 -2.44 21.13
CA ILE A 761 -36.09 -2.09 22.18
C ILE A 761 -36.03 -0.58 22.40
N HIS A 762 -35.96 0.22 21.32
CA HIS A 762 -35.96 1.66 21.44
C HIS A 762 -37.25 2.21 22.06
N ARG A 763 -38.41 1.64 21.69
CA ARG A 763 -39.70 2.00 22.26
C ARG A 763 -39.76 1.70 23.77
N TRP A 764 -39.29 0.55 24.19
CA TRP A 764 -39.24 0.21 25.62
C TRP A 764 -38.30 1.10 26.40
N ASP A 765 -37.19 1.57 25.77
CA ASP A 765 -36.27 2.48 26.43
C ASP A 765 -36.85 3.89 26.60
N THR A 766 -37.59 4.39 25.60
CA THR A 766 -38.08 5.78 25.54
C THR A 766 -39.50 5.94 26.06
N HIS A 767 -40.35 4.98 25.80
CA HIS A 767 -41.78 4.98 26.18
C HIS A 767 -42.18 3.58 26.63
N PRO A 768 -41.79 3.20 27.86
CA PRO A 768 -42.24 1.94 28.43
C PRO A 768 -43.77 1.94 28.47
N PRO A 769 -44.43 0.81 28.14
CA PRO A 769 -45.86 0.75 28.07
C PRO A 769 -46.49 1.16 29.39
N GLU A 770 -47.26 2.23 29.34
CA GLU A 770 -48.03 2.64 30.49
C GLU A 770 -49.24 1.68 30.64
N ILE A 771 -49.37 1.12 31.85
CA ILE A 771 -50.54 0.34 32.19
C ILE A 771 -51.71 1.29 32.29
N SER A 772 -52.79 1.08 31.51
CA SER A 772 -53.99 1.90 31.59
C SER A 772 -54.55 1.86 33.00
N GLU A 773 -55.19 2.93 33.44
CA GLU A 773 -55.83 2.98 34.77
C GLU A 773 -56.85 1.86 35.02
N GLU A 774 -57.47 1.33 33.97
CA GLU A 774 -58.36 0.20 34.03
C GLU A 774 -57.57 -1.10 34.33
N VAL A 775 -56.44 -1.30 33.73
CA VAL A 775 -55.58 -2.46 33.97
C VAL A 775 -54.91 -2.37 35.36
N LYS A 776 -54.54 -1.15 35.84
CA LYS A 776 -54.01 -0.93 37.19
C LYS A 776 -55.05 -1.34 38.24
N LYS A 777 -56.36 -0.92 38.07
CA LYS A 777 -57.48 -1.32 38.92
C LYS A 777 -57.71 -2.84 38.89
N ALA A 778 -57.58 -3.48 37.73
CA ALA A 778 -57.66 -4.91 37.60
C ALA A 778 -56.51 -5.62 38.33
N TYR A 779 -55.30 -5.08 38.27
CA TYR A 779 -54.13 -5.59 38.98
C TYR A 779 -54.26 -5.43 40.51
N GLU A 780 -54.81 -4.29 40.98
CA GLU A 780 -55.09 -4.08 42.40
C GLU A 780 -56.09 -5.07 42.91
N LEU A 781 -57.13 -5.41 42.15
CA LEU A 781 -58.13 -6.44 42.47
C LEU A 781 -57.48 -7.83 42.53
N LEU A 782 -56.62 -8.17 41.62
CA LEU A 782 -55.87 -9.46 41.65
C LEU A 782 -54.99 -9.58 42.90
N VAL A 783 -54.26 -8.51 43.26
CA VAL A 783 -53.43 -8.45 44.47
C VAL A 783 -54.30 -8.61 45.72
N GLN A 784 -55.47 -7.92 45.79
CA GLN A 784 -56.40 -8.04 46.89
C GLN A 784 -56.96 -9.45 47.04
N GLN A 785 -57.04 -10.20 45.95
CA GLN A 785 -57.53 -11.62 45.96
C GLN A 785 -56.36 -12.61 46.13
N GLY A 786 -55.11 -12.14 46.30
CA GLY A 786 -53.98 -13.06 46.50
C GLY A 786 -53.57 -13.77 45.17
N LEU A 787 -54.02 -13.27 44.01
CA LEU A 787 -53.72 -13.84 42.71
C LEU A 787 -52.48 -13.18 42.11
N PRO A 788 -51.67 -13.94 41.39
CA PRO A 788 -50.50 -13.36 40.73
C PRO A 788 -50.91 -12.34 39.67
N VAL A 789 -50.27 -11.17 39.67
CA VAL A 789 -50.46 -10.16 38.67
C VAL A 789 -49.69 -10.53 37.44
N PRO A 790 -50.30 -10.56 36.22
CA PRO A 790 -49.57 -10.78 35.00
C PRO A 790 -48.52 -9.66 34.81
N ALA A 791 -47.28 -10.02 34.77
CA ALA A 791 -46.23 -9.06 34.38
C ALA A 791 -46.38 -8.71 32.89
N LEU A 792 -46.18 -7.44 32.55
CA LEU A 792 -45.97 -7.04 31.16
C LEU A 792 -44.75 -7.78 30.64
N GLU A 793 -44.97 -8.69 29.70
CA GLU A 793 -43.88 -9.43 29.09
C GLU A 793 -43.11 -8.49 28.17
N ASP A 794 -41.85 -8.27 28.53
CA ASP A 794 -40.91 -7.56 27.64
C ASP A 794 -40.58 -8.46 26.43
N PRO A 795 -40.77 -8.00 25.21
CA PRO A 795 -40.43 -8.79 24.02
C PRO A 795 -38.92 -9.05 23.88
N HIS A 796 -38.09 -8.27 24.56
CA HIS A 796 -36.63 -8.37 24.54
C HIS A 796 -36.03 -8.20 25.93
N PRO A 797 -36.30 -9.14 26.87
CA PRO A 797 -35.81 -9.02 28.26
C PRO A 797 -34.29 -9.06 28.37
N GLU A 798 -33.61 -9.67 27.40
CA GLU A 798 -32.15 -9.75 27.30
C GLU A 798 -31.50 -8.38 27.06
N ARG A 799 -32.23 -7.35 26.60
CA ARG A 799 -31.69 -6.04 26.31
C ARG A 799 -30.97 -5.37 27.49
N GLU A 800 -31.28 -5.78 28.73
CA GLU A 800 -30.63 -5.26 29.92
C GLU A 800 -29.20 -5.78 30.11
N TYR A 801 -28.89 -6.91 29.46
CA TYR A 801 -27.59 -7.57 29.54
C TYR A 801 -26.80 -7.48 28.22
N THR A 802 -27.41 -6.90 27.16
CA THR A 802 -26.88 -6.83 25.83
C THR A 802 -27.14 -5.44 25.24
N TYR A 803 -26.75 -5.19 24.03
CA TYR A 803 -27.06 -3.97 23.29
C TYR A 803 -26.67 -2.66 23.97
N HIS A 804 -25.35 -2.38 24.05
CA HIS A 804 -24.88 -1.07 24.52
C HIS A 804 -25.10 0.05 23.48
N TYR A 805 -25.42 -0.32 22.22
CA TYR A 805 -25.97 0.55 21.20
C TYR A 805 -26.87 -0.24 20.22
N LEU A 806 -27.66 0.45 19.45
CA LEU A 806 -28.54 -0.12 18.43
C LEU A 806 -28.46 0.66 17.11
N PRO A 807 -28.53 -0.01 15.96
CA PRO A 807 -28.36 -1.45 15.74
C PRO A 807 -26.89 -1.85 15.72
N TYR A 808 -26.57 -3.07 16.14
CA TYR A 808 -25.25 -3.67 15.89
C TYR A 808 -25.10 -3.98 14.41
N ARG A 809 -23.88 -3.83 13.91
CA ARG A 809 -23.51 -4.29 12.59
C ARG A 809 -22.73 -5.58 12.70
N PHE A 810 -23.32 -6.70 12.32
CA PHE A 810 -22.62 -7.98 12.25
C PHE A 810 -21.94 -8.16 10.90
N ASP A 811 -20.75 -8.72 10.88
CA ASP A 811 -20.02 -8.98 9.65
C ASP A 811 -20.43 -10.30 8.98
N SER A 812 -21.09 -11.19 9.71
CA SER A 812 -21.56 -12.48 9.21
C SER A 812 -22.89 -12.92 9.84
N SER A 813 -23.57 -13.84 9.16
CA SER A 813 -24.76 -14.52 9.72
C SER A 813 -24.41 -15.41 10.92
N LEU A 814 -23.17 -15.85 11.02
CA LEU A 814 -22.67 -16.65 12.13
C LEU A 814 -22.61 -15.81 13.41
N GLU A 815 -22.01 -14.63 13.34
CA GLU A 815 -21.97 -13.67 14.45
C GLU A 815 -23.36 -13.31 14.95
N ARG A 816 -24.28 -12.98 14.04
CA ARG A 816 -25.65 -12.64 14.39
C ARG A 816 -26.35 -13.79 15.12
N LYS A 817 -26.25 -15.02 14.58
CA LYS A 817 -26.87 -16.20 15.21
C LYS A 817 -26.24 -16.51 16.55
N PHE A 818 -24.92 -16.40 16.66
CA PHE A 818 -24.25 -16.59 17.96
C PHE A 818 -24.77 -15.62 19.01
N PHE A 819 -24.86 -14.33 18.66
CA PHE A 819 -25.34 -13.31 19.58
C PHE A 819 -26.80 -13.58 20.04
N GLU A 820 -27.71 -13.77 19.06
CA GLU A 820 -29.11 -14.02 19.32
C GLU A 820 -29.34 -15.29 20.18
N GLN A 821 -28.59 -16.35 19.94
CA GLN A 821 -28.68 -17.61 20.70
C GLN A 821 -28.08 -17.49 22.11
N THR A 822 -26.95 -16.81 22.24
CA THR A 822 -26.24 -16.68 23.51
C THR A 822 -26.97 -15.72 24.47
N ALA A 823 -27.50 -14.62 23.93
CA ALA A 823 -28.20 -13.60 24.73
C ALA A 823 -29.44 -14.17 25.52
N VAL A 824 -30.07 -15.19 24.97
CA VAL A 824 -31.24 -15.82 25.58
C VAL A 824 -30.94 -17.07 26.43
N LEU A 825 -29.65 -17.44 26.58
CA LEU A 825 -29.27 -18.55 27.44
C LEU A 825 -29.60 -18.24 28.89
N SER A 826 -30.25 -19.19 29.58
CA SER A 826 -30.57 -19.06 31.02
C SER A 826 -29.33 -18.75 31.89
N LEU A 827 -28.18 -19.31 31.52
CA LEU A 827 -26.89 -19.08 32.17
C LEU A 827 -26.46 -17.60 32.21
N ILE A 828 -26.78 -16.80 31.18
CA ILE A 828 -26.49 -15.37 31.18
C ILE A 828 -27.21 -14.68 32.34
N LYS A 829 -28.48 -14.96 32.54
CA LYS A 829 -29.30 -14.41 33.63
C LYS A 829 -28.91 -15.00 34.98
N GLU A 830 -28.75 -16.31 35.08
CA GLU A 830 -28.43 -17.02 36.35
C GLU A 830 -27.10 -16.58 36.95
N LYS A 831 -26.10 -16.26 36.06
CA LYS A 831 -24.78 -15.83 36.51
C LYS A 831 -24.59 -14.32 36.48
N HIS A 832 -25.63 -13.54 36.20
CA HIS A 832 -25.59 -12.10 36.06
C HIS A 832 -24.51 -11.63 35.05
N LEU A 833 -24.42 -12.31 33.88
CA LEU A 833 -23.46 -11.98 32.83
C LEU A 833 -24.04 -10.95 31.89
N GLU A 834 -23.13 -10.19 31.27
CA GLU A 834 -23.43 -9.24 30.22
C GLU A 834 -22.74 -9.71 28.93
N ILE A 835 -23.41 -9.60 27.77
CA ILE A 835 -22.81 -9.92 26.48
C ILE A 835 -22.84 -8.68 25.58
N TYR A 836 -21.71 -8.33 25.01
CA TYR A 836 -21.55 -7.19 24.14
C TYR A 836 -20.90 -7.56 22.82
N PHE A 837 -21.40 -6.98 21.74
CA PHE A 837 -20.74 -7.02 20.44
C PHE A 837 -19.60 -6.02 20.44
N ASN A 838 -18.41 -6.46 20.02
CA ASN A 838 -17.19 -5.64 19.93
C ASN A 838 -16.65 -5.52 18.49
N GLY A 839 -17.28 -6.19 17.52
CA GLY A 839 -16.79 -6.29 16.13
C GLY A 839 -16.86 -5.00 15.32
N ASP A 840 -17.52 -3.92 15.80
CA ASP A 840 -17.45 -2.61 15.14
C ASP A 840 -16.16 -1.89 15.52
N ASP A 841 -15.12 -2.09 14.74
CA ASP A 841 -13.79 -1.52 14.96
C ASP A 841 -13.75 0.01 14.92
N THR A 842 -14.79 0.64 14.40
CA THR A 842 -14.92 2.11 14.38
C THR A 842 -15.36 2.67 15.73
N LEU A 843 -16.04 1.89 16.56
CA LEU A 843 -16.62 2.33 17.81
C LEU A 843 -15.86 1.82 19.06
N THR A 844 -15.24 0.64 18.97
CA THR A 844 -14.54 0.06 20.13
C THR A 844 -13.08 0.51 20.22
N ASP A 845 -12.58 0.66 21.45
CA ASP A 845 -11.16 0.80 21.75
C ASP A 845 -10.53 -0.53 22.19
N PHE A 846 -11.35 -1.58 22.46
CA PHE A 846 -10.83 -2.88 22.84
C PHE A 846 -10.26 -3.62 21.63
N LYS A 847 -8.98 -3.39 21.39
CA LYS A 847 -8.20 -3.92 20.27
C LYS A 847 -6.89 -4.49 20.80
N ILE A 848 -6.55 -5.68 20.35
CA ILE A 848 -5.39 -6.42 20.83
C ILE A 848 -4.30 -6.43 19.74
N ARG A 849 -3.09 -5.97 20.08
CA ARG A 849 -1.93 -6.10 19.18
C ARG A 849 -1.43 -7.52 19.22
N CYS A 850 -1.55 -8.21 18.12
CA CYS A 850 -1.13 -9.59 18.00
C CYS A 850 0.25 -9.71 17.38
N TYR A 851 1.00 -10.68 17.90
CA TYR A 851 2.34 -11.00 17.43
C TYR A 851 2.47 -12.52 17.25
N HIS A 852 3.27 -12.92 16.32
CA HIS A 852 3.73 -14.30 16.19
C HIS A 852 5.17 -14.39 16.68
N HIS A 853 5.47 -15.40 17.49
CA HIS A 853 6.83 -15.66 17.99
C HIS A 853 7.39 -16.86 17.26
N ASP A 854 8.46 -16.66 16.47
CA ASP A 854 9.10 -17.71 15.68
C ASP A 854 10.21 -18.48 16.42
N GLY A 855 10.29 -18.31 17.76
CA GLY A 855 11.32 -18.87 18.62
C GLY A 855 12.50 -17.94 18.88
N ARG A 856 12.67 -16.88 18.07
CA ARG A 856 13.72 -15.87 18.24
C ARG A 856 13.18 -14.45 18.27
N HIS A 857 12.22 -14.16 17.41
CA HIS A 857 11.72 -12.80 17.19
C HIS A 857 10.20 -12.74 17.24
N TRP A 858 9.69 -11.62 17.71
CA TRP A 858 8.27 -11.29 17.61
C TRP A 858 7.97 -10.66 16.25
N ARG A 859 7.05 -11.23 15.50
CA ARG A 859 6.51 -10.67 14.27
C ARG A 859 5.14 -10.07 14.54
N TYR A 860 4.98 -8.77 14.30
CA TYR A 860 3.67 -8.13 14.37
C TYR A 860 2.75 -8.66 13.26
N ILE A 861 1.58 -9.18 13.65
CA ILE A 861 0.60 -9.75 12.73
C ILE A 861 -0.69 -8.92 12.62
N GLY A 862 -0.71 -7.76 13.26
CA GLY A 862 -1.78 -6.78 13.14
C GLY A 862 -2.60 -6.59 14.41
N MET A 863 -3.55 -5.65 14.33
CA MET A 863 -4.56 -5.45 15.36
C MET A 863 -5.65 -6.52 15.22
N TYR A 864 -6.11 -7.00 16.33
CA TYR A 864 -7.22 -7.91 16.44
C TYR A 864 -8.36 -7.25 17.21
N VAL A 865 -9.55 -7.26 16.65
CA VAL A 865 -10.79 -6.80 17.28
C VAL A 865 -11.67 -8.03 17.48
N PRO A 866 -11.85 -8.51 18.71
CA PRO A 866 -12.74 -9.64 19.00
C PRO A 866 -14.20 -9.35 18.61
N ASP A 867 -14.94 -10.38 18.21
CA ASP A 867 -16.34 -10.22 17.82
C ASP A 867 -17.24 -9.92 19.03
N PHE A 868 -17.07 -10.65 20.14
CA PHE A 868 -17.92 -10.50 21.33
C PHE A 868 -17.13 -10.60 22.64
N LEU A 869 -17.73 -10.02 23.68
CA LEU A 869 -17.24 -10.11 25.05
C LEU A 869 -18.39 -10.52 25.95
N ILE A 870 -18.16 -11.55 26.78
CA ILE A 870 -19.07 -11.95 27.89
C ILE A 870 -18.39 -11.51 29.18
N ILE A 871 -19.09 -10.74 29.98
CA ILE A 871 -18.52 -10.03 31.14
C ILE A 871 -19.24 -10.41 32.39
N GLN A 872 -18.50 -10.62 33.49
CA GLN A 872 -19.00 -10.74 34.84
C GLN A 872 -18.49 -9.61 35.70
N ARG A 873 -19.38 -8.99 36.47
CA ARG A 873 -19.01 -7.97 37.45
C ARG A 873 -18.92 -8.58 38.86
N ASP A 874 -18.11 -7.97 39.70
CA ASP A 874 -18.07 -8.29 41.14
C ASP A 874 -19.23 -7.61 41.93
N ALA A 875 -19.28 -7.82 43.22
CA ALA A 875 -20.27 -7.23 44.09
C ALA A 875 -20.22 -5.69 44.15
N GLU A 876 -19.10 -5.10 43.72
CA GLU A 876 -18.88 -3.66 43.66
C GLU A 876 -19.23 -3.06 42.29
N GLY A 877 -19.67 -3.90 41.35
CA GLY A 877 -20.02 -3.52 39.97
C GLY A 877 -18.83 -3.37 39.05
N LYS A 878 -17.60 -3.69 39.48
CA LYS A 878 -16.41 -3.66 38.64
C LYS A 878 -16.32 -4.93 37.79
N ILE A 879 -15.73 -4.82 36.63
CA ILE A 879 -15.49 -5.96 35.74
C ILE A 879 -14.48 -6.89 36.40
N HIS A 880 -14.95 -8.10 36.69
CA HIS A 880 -14.17 -9.16 37.32
C HIS A 880 -13.60 -10.11 36.27
N LYS A 881 -14.44 -10.69 35.41
CA LYS A 881 -14.06 -11.67 34.40
C LYS A 881 -14.57 -11.27 33.01
N VAL A 882 -13.79 -11.58 31.98
CA VAL A 882 -14.11 -11.30 30.59
C VAL A 882 -13.78 -12.51 29.71
N SER A 883 -14.78 -13.12 29.11
CA SER A 883 -14.59 -14.14 28.08
C SER A 883 -14.64 -13.47 26.71
N ILE A 884 -13.55 -13.57 25.97
CA ILE A 884 -13.39 -13.05 24.60
C ILE A 884 -13.89 -14.13 23.65
N VAL A 885 -14.82 -13.78 22.77
CA VAL A 885 -15.40 -14.75 21.83
C VAL A 885 -15.11 -14.32 20.40
N GLU A 886 -14.65 -15.27 19.62
CA GLU A 886 -14.38 -15.13 18.20
C GLU A 886 -15.16 -16.17 17.39
N THR A 887 -15.79 -15.72 16.31
CA THR A 887 -16.55 -16.57 15.39
C THR A 887 -15.93 -16.50 13.98
N LYS A 888 -15.52 -17.62 13.40
CA LYS A 888 -14.88 -17.65 12.08
C LYS A 888 -15.52 -18.62 11.13
N GLY A 889 -15.75 -18.14 9.90
CA GLY A 889 -16.11 -18.99 8.77
C GLY A 889 -14.92 -19.84 8.29
N GLU A 890 -15.19 -21.03 7.75
CA GLU A 890 -14.19 -22.00 7.28
C GLU A 890 -13.13 -21.40 6.38
N GLY A 891 -13.50 -20.48 5.47
CA GLY A 891 -12.56 -19.83 4.55
C GLY A 891 -11.58 -18.85 5.20
N PHE A 892 -11.82 -18.43 6.45
CA PHE A 892 -11.01 -17.46 7.19
C PHE A 892 -10.20 -18.08 8.32
N ALA A 893 -10.50 -19.29 8.72
CA ALA A 893 -9.83 -20.00 9.82
C ALA A 893 -8.30 -20.09 9.64
N PRO A 894 -7.75 -20.43 8.46
CA PRO A 894 -6.30 -20.51 8.25
C PRO A 894 -5.59 -19.17 8.44
N LYS A 895 -6.23 -18.05 8.05
CA LYS A 895 -5.67 -16.70 8.20
C LYS A 895 -5.69 -16.21 9.65
N PHE A 896 -6.54 -16.79 10.47
CA PHE A 896 -6.69 -16.46 11.89
C PHE A 896 -5.81 -17.31 12.81
N ALA A 897 -5.22 -18.39 12.32
CA ALA A 897 -4.48 -19.37 13.13
C ALA A 897 -3.38 -18.75 14.01
N GLU A 898 -2.57 -17.86 13.45
CA GLU A 898 -1.50 -17.17 14.20
C GLU A 898 -2.06 -16.24 15.30
N ARG A 899 -3.18 -15.55 15.04
CA ARG A 899 -3.84 -14.71 16.04
C ARG A 899 -4.46 -15.55 17.17
N LYS A 900 -5.10 -16.66 16.81
CA LYS A 900 -5.63 -17.63 17.79
C LYS A 900 -4.51 -18.13 18.70
N GLN A 901 -3.39 -18.55 18.12
CA GLN A 901 -2.22 -19.01 18.89
C GLN A 901 -1.69 -17.90 19.82
N PHE A 902 -1.63 -16.65 19.36
CA PHE A 902 -1.24 -15.52 20.21
C PHE A 902 -2.21 -15.31 21.35
N MET A 903 -3.52 -15.35 21.10
CA MET A 903 -4.54 -15.21 22.13
C MET A 903 -4.40 -16.27 23.21
N GLU A 904 -4.35 -17.53 22.81
CA GLU A 904 -4.29 -18.69 23.73
C GLU A 904 -2.98 -18.74 24.52
N ASN A 905 -1.84 -18.52 23.89
CA ASN A 905 -0.51 -18.77 24.48
C ASN A 905 0.16 -17.52 25.07
N ALA A 906 -0.18 -16.31 24.60
CA ALA A 906 0.47 -15.09 25.03
C ALA A 906 -0.49 -14.12 25.75
N PHE A 907 -1.61 -13.76 25.11
CA PHE A 907 -2.52 -12.77 25.67
C PHE A 907 -3.15 -13.27 26.98
N LEU A 908 -3.75 -14.45 26.97
CA LEU A 908 -4.40 -15.00 28.17
C LEU A 908 -3.39 -15.18 29.30
N GLN A 909 -2.27 -15.83 29.03
CA GLN A 909 -1.25 -16.10 30.05
C GLN A 909 -0.73 -14.80 30.66
N LYS A 910 -0.25 -13.86 29.83
CA LYS A 910 0.33 -12.60 30.30
C LYS A 910 -0.69 -11.76 31.11
N ASN A 911 -1.95 -11.72 30.68
CA ASN A 911 -2.98 -10.98 31.38
C ASN A 911 -3.38 -11.65 32.73
N ASN A 912 -3.67 -12.95 32.72
CA ASN A 912 -4.07 -13.66 33.90
C ASN A 912 -2.95 -13.66 34.96
N ASP A 913 -1.70 -13.81 34.56
CA ASP A 913 -0.53 -13.68 35.44
C ASP A 913 -0.43 -12.28 36.08
N LYS A 914 -0.65 -11.21 35.29
CA LYS A 914 -0.61 -9.84 35.79
C LYS A 914 -1.72 -9.48 36.73
N PHE A 915 -2.94 -10.02 36.52
CA PHE A 915 -4.06 -9.82 37.44
C PHE A 915 -4.00 -10.73 38.65
N GLY A 916 -3.22 -11.81 38.59
CA GLY A 916 -3.09 -12.79 39.68
C GLY A 916 -4.29 -13.75 39.82
N TYR A 917 -5.19 -13.73 38.84
CA TYR A 917 -6.34 -14.65 38.76
C TYR A 917 -6.78 -14.77 37.27
N LYS A 918 -7.63 -15.75 37.00
CA LYS A 918 -8.13 -16.03 35.63
C LYS A 918 -9.20 -15.01 35.25
N ARG A 919 -8.72 -13.81 34.83
CA ARG A 919 -9.55 -12.68 34.43
C ARG A 919 -10.06 -12.81 33.01
N PHE A 920 -9.26 -13.34 32.11
CA PHE A 920 -9.58 -13.49 30.69
C PHE A 920 -9.64 -14.95 30.29
N ASP A 921 -10.60 -15.24 29.39
CA ASP A 921 -10.74 -16.50 28.69
C ASP A 921 -10.97 -16.23 27.19
N PHE A 922 -10.74 -17.23 26.35
CA PHE A 922 -10.89 -17.10 24.89
C PHE A 922 -11.69 -18.28 24.34
N LEU A 923 -12.85 -17.98 23.79
CA LEU A 923 -13.75 -18.94 23.16
C LEU A 923 -13.71 -18.76 21.64
N TYR A 924 -13.23 -19.76 20.93
CA TYR A 924 -13.17 -19.80 19.48
C TYR A 924 -14.21 -20.75 18.90
N LEU A 925 -15.07 -20.23 18.00
CA LEU A 925 -16.16 -20.95 17.36
C LEU A 925 -16.03 -20.92 15.85
N GLU A 926 -16.25 -22.05 15.18
CA GLU A 926 -16.20 -22.21 13.73
C GLU A 926 -17.60 -22.50 13.16
N ASP A 927 -17.84 -22.13 11.92
CA ASP A 927 -19.11 -22.41 11.21
C ASP A 927 -19.29 -23.88 10.82
N THR A 928 -18.19 -24.66 10.84
CA THR A 928 -18.23 -26.12 10.69
C THR A 928 -19.00 -26.84 11.80
N MET A 929 -19.16 -26.19 12.98
CA MET A 929 -19.96 -26.69 14.08
C MET A 929 -21.45 -26.50 13.81
N THR A 930 -22.29 -27.46 14.20
CA THR A 930 -23.73 -27.23 14.16
C THR A 930 -24.18 -26.17 15.19
N PRO A 931 -25.35 -25.55 15.03
CA PRO A 931 -25.86 -24.58 16.00
C PRO A 931 -25.91 -25.15 17.42
N GLU A 932 -26.32 -26.42 17.59
CA GLU A 932 -26.40 -27.10 18.87
C GLU A 932 -25.01 -27.31 19.50
N GLN A 933 -24.03 -27.68 18.67
CA GLN A 933 -22.63 -27.84 19.11
C GLN A 933 -22.04 -26.53 19.58
N ARG A 934 -22.28 -25.43 18.85
CA ARG A 934 -21.83 -24.09 19.24
C ARG A 934 -22.47 -23.64 20.55
N THR A 935 -23.78 -23.83 20.69
CA THR A 935 -24.51 -23.48 21.91
C THR A 935 -24.04 -24.30 23.12
N ALA A 936 -23.82 -25.59 22.93
CA ALA A 936 -23.30 -26.47 23.99
C ALA A 936 -21.90 -26.10 24.43
N LYS A 937 -21.00 -25.84 23.47
CA LYS A 937 -19.62 -25.39 23.71
C LYS A 937 -19.58 -24.04 24.42
N THR A 938 -20.46 -23.11 24.00
CA THR A 938 -20.59 -21.82 24.68
C THR A 938 -21.09 -21.94 26.11
N ALA A 939 -22.11 -22.76 26.35
CA ALA A 939 -22.65 -23.01 27.68
C ALA A 939 -21.61 -23.67 28.58
N GLU A 940 -20.86 -24.64 28.07
CA GLU A 940 -19.76 -25.30 28.79
C GLU A 940 -18.65 -24.30 29.16
N ALA A 941 -18.23 -23.49 28.23
CA ALA A 941 -17.20 -22.44 28.46
C ALA A 941 -17.66 -21.44 29.53
N ILE A 942 -18.91 -20.97 29.43
CA ILE A 942 -19.51 -20.09 30.45
C ILE A 942 -19.55 -20.75 31.81
N GLN A 943 -20.00 -21.99 31.88
CA GLN A 943 -20.07 -22.74 33.12
C GLN A 943 -18.71 -22.94 33.78
N HIS A 944 -17.70 -23.30 32.99
CA HIS A 944 -16.35 -23.54 33.48
C HIS A 944 -15.70 -22.23 33.93
N PHE A 945 -15.64 -21.24 33.06
CA PHE A 945 -14.90 -20.01 33.35
C PHE A 945 -15.49 -19.14 34.46
N PHE A 946 -16.80 -18.96 34.47
CA PHE A 946 -17.46 -18.09 35.45
C PHE A 946 -17.84 -18.80 36.78
N ASN A 947 -17.58 -20.11 36.91
CA ASN A 947 -17.70 -20.81 38.20
C ASN A 947 -16.39 -20.91 38.98
N GLU A 948 -15.26 -20.87 38.28
CA GLU A 948 -13.94 -20.77 38.90
C GLU A 948 -13.76 -19.40 39.57
#